data_656a4ba89aa58834250181cc2a6e1ce9
#
_entry.id   656a4ba89aa58834250181cc2a6e1ce9
#
_cell.length_a   1.000
_cell.length_b   1.000
_cell.length_c   1.000
_cell.angle_alpha   90.00
_cell.angle_beta   90.00
_cell.angle_gamma   90.00
#
_symmetry.space_group_name_H-M   'P 1'
#
loop_
_entity.id
_entity.type
_entity.pdbx_description
1 polymer ?
#
loop_
_entity_poly.entity_id
_entity_poly.type
_entity_poly.pdbx_seq_one_letter_code
_entity_poly.pdbx_strand_id
1 'polypeptide(L)'
;MKPINIAITAACFSGNKGAAAMLQSSIKQLKERYGEKLNIYLMSTYPGADRKLIAEMPEKYDFIKVVNAKPERLLFIAFPLAVLYSFLRYIPPFRKVLEMCRIIKAYSQCDIVIDEAGISFVDSRGFIMNTYAFVCAAVPMLCGVPVVKYSQALGTFRSGWNRFLAKWILPKIKLICARGKITRENLAGIGITENVKLCADGAFSMPDSEYYAEKVDKLCEESPFFRKRVVALSISSVVQGKCEKMGKDYKGCMVQFINWLNEQDYNVLLIANAARESSEKPRNNDLIICTEVYNSVRDRARVMWEPREMAPEEIRELLAHSEVLVASRFHAMIGALEKCTPVLLIGWSHKYKEVLDMFGLGEYAVDFSALELDALKIKFMGFIRESPNIREKIAENLPAVLESSRDNIRFISEEIDKVYAKPKKVKLLDFNRPEHYMGEHICCRMGYAADDNIRANAASGGMVTALLCHMLEKGEIDGAWVTRSEIKDGKLGYKTFIATTKQELMESSSSVYMHMPLMKHVDMLREFNGKLAVVLVPCQMRAFTAMLERETALKEKVVLKLGLYCSGSHNENATLVPLKKKKIPLDGAKRLYYRRGHWRGLSTVQYEDGSERTLSYPKTICAYKNAYFFSRESCMVCQDHYCNTADISFGDIWLKEMKKNPIKHTSCVIRNERAMKAFQSAVDDGAIIASRIDDSKMLRSQKRALVFKFNCAKAKQEMFEKMGKKL
;
A
#
# COMPACT_ATOMS: atom_id res chain seq x y z
N MET A 1 -15.23 -10.20 -11.68
CA MET A 1 -14.17 -9.66 -10.80
C MET A 1 -13.06 -10.70 -10.70
N LYS A 2 -11.78 -10.28 -10.58
CA LYS A 2 -10.63 -11.20 -10.46
C LYS A 2 -10.74 -12.02 -9.16
N PRO A 3 -10.45 -13.34 -9.15
CA PRO A 3 -10.40 -14.13 -7.93
C PRO A 3 -9.34 -13.59 -6.96
N ILE A 4 -9.58 -13.77 -5.68
CA ILE A 4 -8.69 -13.36 -4.58
C ILE A 4 -7.87 -14.57 -4.18
N ASN A 5 -6.57 -14.53 -4.43
CA ASN A 5 -5.66 -15.62 -4.15
C ASN A 5 -4.82 -15.30 -2.91
N ILE A 6 -5.04 -16.04 -1.83
CA ILE A 6 -4.34 -15.87 -0.55
C ILE A 6 -3.50 -17.10 -0.28
N ALA A 7 -2.22 -16.93 0.05
CA ALA A 7 -1.45 -18.02 0.63
C ALA A 7 -1.50 -17.93 2.16
N ILE A 8 -1.73 -19.09 2.82
CA ILE A 8 -1.59 -19.23 4.28
C ILE A 8 -0.37 -20.10 4.54
N THR A 9 0.56 -19.60 5.34
CA THR A 9 1.80 -20.31 5.69
C THR A 9 1.93 -20.51 7.19
N ALA A 10 2.76 -21.50 7.57
CA ALA A 10 3.03 -21.88 8.96
C ALA A 10 1.79 -22.34 9.75
N ALA A 11 0.74 -22.77 9.06
CA ALA A 11 -0.47 -23.38 9.61
C ALA A 11 -0.77 -24.74 8.96
N CYS A 12 -1.55 -25.58 9.65
CA CYS A 12 -2.05 -26.86 9.15
C CYS A 12 -3.26 -27.28 9.97
N PHE A 13 -4.11 -28.10 9.39
CA PHE A 13 -5.26 -28.69 10.10
C PHE A 13 -4.82 -29.81 11.06
N SER A 14 -3.72 -30.49 10.73
CA SER A 14 -3.26 -31.69 11.43
C SER A 14 -2.26 -31.36 12.53
N GLY A 15 -2.26 -32.16 13.61
CA GLY A 15 -1.25 -32.14 14.67
C GLY A 15 -1.56 -31.20 15.82
N ASN A 16 -1.31 -29.90 15.70
CA ASN A 16 -1.55 -28.95 16.80
C ASN A 16 -2.96 -28.37 16.69
N LYS A 17 -3.84 -28.72 17.61
CA LYS A 17 -5.25 -28.31 17.58
C LYS A 17 -5.45 -26.80 17.70
N GLY A 18 -4.55 -26.11 18.40
CA GLY A 18 -4.58 -24.66 18.46
C GLY A 18 -4.21 -23.99 17.15
N ALA A 19 -3.25 -24.53 16.41
CA ALA A 19 -2.94 -24.02 15.08
C ALA A 19 -4.10 -24.29 14.11
N ALA A 20 -4.76 -25.47 14.24
CA ALA A 20 -5.94 -25.80 13.46
C ALA A 20 -7.12 -24.87 13.79
N ALA A 21 -7.37 -24.55 15.05
CA ALA A 21 -8.40 -23.62 15.48
C ALA A 21 -8.19 -22.20 14.90
N MET A 22 -6.95 -21.69 14.92
CA MET A 22 -6.60 -20.41 14.31
C MET A 22 -6.83 -20.44 12.79
N LEU A 23 -6.41 -21.51 12.12
CA LEU A 23 -6.58 -21.68 10.66
C LEU A 23 -8.08 -21.76 10.28
N GLN A 24 -8.88 -22.51 11.02
CA GLN A 24 -10.33 -22.60 10.78
C GLN A 24 -11.01 -21.23 10.98
N SER A 25 -10.61 -20.50 12.02
CA SER A 25 -11.09 -19.16 12.31
C SER A 25 -10.79 -18.20 11.14
N SER A 26 -9.54 -18.15 10.68
CA SER A 26 -9.13 -17.27 9.59
C SER A 26 -9.81 -17.61 8.26
N ILE A 27 -9.89 -18.90 7.91
CA ILE A 27 -10.54 -19.39 6.69
C ILE A 27 -12.03 -19.04 6.68
N LYS A 28 -12.76 -19.27 7.78
CA LYS A 28 -14.19 -18.97 7.88
C LYS A 28 -14.44 -17.47 7.67
N GLN A 29 -13.74 -16.61 8.41
CA GLN A 29 -13.91 -15.16 8.32
C GLN A 29 -13.54 -14.63 6.92
N LEU A 30 -12.49 -15.19 6.28
CA LEU A 30 -12.13 -14.83 4.90
C LEU A 30 -13.20 -15.30 3.90
N LYS A 31 -13.77 -16.51 4.06
CA LYS A 31 -14.83 -17.03 3.19
C LYS A 31 -16.12 -16.23 3.34
N GLU A 32 -16.50 -15.88 4.55
CA GLU A 32 -17.65 -14.99 4.83
C GLU A 32 -17.51 -13.62 4.14
N ARG A 33 -16.30 -13.05 4.15
CA ARG A 33 -16.04 -11.74 3.55
C ARG A 33 -15.96 -11.77 2.04
N TYR A 34 -15.29 -12.75 1.46
CA TYR A 34 -14.94 -12.77 0.03
C TYR A 34 -15.75 -13.75 -0.82
N GLY A 35 -16.50 -14.66 -0.18
CA GLY A 35 -17.39 -15.64 -0.84
C GLY A 35 -16.67 -16.51 -1.86
N GLU A 36 -17.33 -16.75 -2.98
CA GLU A 36 -16.82 -17.63 -4.06
C GLU A 36 -15.60 -17.06 -4.82
N LYS A 37 -15.17 -15.84 -4.51
CA LYS A 37 -13.96 -15.26 -5.12
C LYS A 37 -12.68 -15.69 -4.44
N LEU A 38 -12.78 -16.31 -3.27
CA LEU A 38 -11.64 -16.70 -2.45
C LEU A 38 -11.01 -17.99 -2.96
N ASN A 39 -9.69 -17.96 -3.19
CA ASN A 39 -8.85 -19.16 -3.34
C ASN A 39 -7.74 -19.11 -2.29
N ILE A 40 -7.56 -20.20 -1.57
CA ILE A 40 -6.50 -20.33 -0.57
C ILE A 40 -5.45 -21.34 -1.04
N TYR A 41 -4.17 -20.95 -0.97
CA TYR A 41 -3.02 -21.81 -1.13
C TYR A 41 -2.45 -22.12 0.26
N LEU A 42 -2.81 -23.27 0.82
CA LEU A 42 -2.31 -23.71 2.13
C LEU A 42 -0.91 -24.29 1.98
N MET A 43 0.10 -23.54 2.46
CA MET A 43 1.52 -23.92 2.44
C MET A 43 1.80 -24.88 3.62
N SER A 44 1.38 -26.13 3.46
CA SER A 44 1.31 -27.11 4.54
C SER A 44 2.65 -27.78 4.82
N THR A 45 2.95 -27.98 6.10
CA THR A 45 4.04 -28.85 6.59
C THR A 45 3.63 -30.32 6.67
N TYR A 46 2.30 -30.61 6.68
CA TYR A 46 1.72 -31.96 6.69
C TYR A 46 0.78 -32.19 5.48
N PRO A 47 1.29 -32.04 4.24
CA PRO A 47 0.43 -31.96 3.06
C PRO A 47 -0.40 -33.22 2.77
N GLY A 48 0.04 -34.38 3.24
CA GLY A 48 -0.71 -35.64 3.10
C GLY A 48 -1.97 -35.64 3.95
N ALA A 49 -1.81 -35.35 5.25
CA ALA A 49 -2.92 -35.34 6.20
C ALA A 49 -3.93 -34.21 5.89
N ASP A 50 -3.44 -33.01 5.55
CA ASP A 50 -4.33 -31.90 5.21
C ASP A 50 -5.11 -32.15 3.93
N ARG A 51 -4.52 -32.79 2.90
CA ARG A 51 -5.27 -33.18 1.69
C ARG A 51 -6.35 -34.22 1.99
N LYS A 52 -6.07 -35.20 2.87
CA LYS A 52 -7.05 -36.22 3.27
C LYS A 52 -8.24 -35.54 3.95
N LEU A 53 -7.98 -34.66 4.93
CA LEU A 53 -9.03 -33.95 5.65
C LEU A 53 -9.87 -33.05 4.71
N ILE A 54 -9.25 -32.33 3.78
CA ILE A 54 -9.97 -31.50 2.80
C ILE A 54 -10.83 -32.39 1.87
N ALA A 55 -10.32 -33.54 1.46
CA ALA A 55 -11.07 -34.47 0.62
C ALA A 55 -12.26 -35.11 1.33
N GLU A 56 -12.21 -35.23 2.66
CA GLU A 56 -13.32 -35.73 3.49
C GLU A 56 -14.43 -34.68 3.69
N MET A 57 -14.11 -33.36 3.50
CA MET A 57 -15.04 -32.25 3.67
C MET A 57 -15.00 -31.31 2.45
N PRO A 58 -15.30 -31.79 1.22
CA PRO A 58 -15.12 -30.96 0.00
C PRO A 58 -16.04 -29.72 -0.01
N GLU A 59 -17.28 -29.86 0.46
CA GLU A 59 -18.23 -28.74 0.51
C GLU A 59 -17.72 -27.56 1.37
N LYS A 60 -16.92 -27.86 2.39
CA LYS A 60 -16.35 -26.84 3.30
C LYS A 60 -15.06 -26.23 2.79
N TYR A 61 -14.25 -26.96 2.00
CA TYR A 61 -12.85 -26.60 1.72
C TYR A 61 -12.42 -26.72 0.25
N ASP A 62 -13.33 -26.79 -0.73
CA ASP A 62 -13.05 -26.93 -2.17
C ASP A 62 -12.18 -25.83 -2.76
N PHE A 63 -12.23 -24.63 -2.16
CA PHE A 63 -11.45 -23.46 -2.54
C PHE A 63 -10.00 -23.47 -1.99
N ILE A 64 -9.59 -24.55 -1.27
CA ILE A 64 -8.25 -24.67 -0.68
C ILE A 64 -7.37 -25.60 -1.50
N LYS A 65 -6.21 -25.12 -1.91
CA LYS A 65 -5.17 -25.89 -2.62
C LYS A 65 -3.97 -26.14 -1.71
N VAL A 66 -3.72 -27.39 -1.37
CA VAL A 66 -2.60 -27.76 -0.48
C VAL A 66 -1.28 -27.82 -1.26
N VAL A 67 -0.32 -27.02 -0.85
CA VAL A 67 1.05 -26.98 -1.38
C VAL A 67 2.00 -27.58 -0.35
N ASN A 68 2.88 -28.48 -0.79
CA ASN A 68 3.89 -29.09 0.09
C ASN A 68 5.01 -28.06 0.37
N ALA A 69 4.97 -27.48 1.55
CA ALA A 69 5.95 -26.50 2.06
C ALA A 69 6.66 -27.00 3.32
N LYS A 70 7.08 -28.28 3.33
CA LYS A 70 7.89 -28.82 4.42
C LYS A 70 9.14 -27.97 4.65
N PRO A 71 9.64 -27.85 5.90
CA PRO A 71 10.76 -26.96 6.24
C PRO A 71 11.99 -27.14 5.36
N GLU A 72 12.37 -28.38 5.07
CA GLU A 72 13.52 -28.68 4.21
C GLU A 72 13.33 -28.18 2.77
N ARG A 73 12.10 -28.28 2.23
CA ARG A 73 11.82 -27.77 0.88
C ARG A 73 11.81 -26.23 0.85
N LEU A 74 11.30 -25.62 1.91
CA LEU A 74 11.24 -24.18 2.00
C LEU A 74 12.66 -23.57 2.15
N LEU A 75 13.48 -24.15 3.05
CA LEU A 75 14.84 -23.68 3.35
C LEU A 75 15.82 -23.95 2.19
N PHE A 76 15.86 -25.18 1.69
CA PHE A 76 16.94 -25.62 0.79
C PHE A 76 16.58 -25.54 -0.70
N ILE A 77 15.29 -25.46 -1.06
CA ILE A 77 14.85 -25.38 -2.44
C ILE A 77 14.21 -24.03 -2.73
N ALA A 78 13.12 -23.69 -2.02
CA ALA A 78 12.34 -22.51 -2.35
C ALA A 78 13.07 -21.19 -2.06
N PHE A 79 13.83 -21.11 -0.96
CA PHE A 79 14.53 -19.88 -0.60
C PHE A 79 15.62 -19.49 -1.60
N PRO A 80 16.57 -20.36 -2.00
CA PRO A 80 17.54 -20.03 -3.04
C PRO A 80 16.88 -19.69 -4.38
N LEU A 81 15.87 -20.43 -4.79
CA LEU A 81 15.13 -20.15 -6.02
C LEU A 81 14.34 -18.82 -5.94
N ALA A 82 13.82 -18.45 -4.78
CA ALA A 82 13.15 -17.15 -4.60
C ALA A 82 14.12 -15.98 -4.71
N VAL A 83 15.35 -16.15 -4.23
CA VAL A 83 16.41 -15.15 -4.45
C VAL A 83 16.66 -14.95 -5.94
N LEU A 84 16.85 -16.02 -6.71
CA LEU A 84 16.99 -15.93 -8.17
C LEU A 84 15.74 -15.34 -8.83
N TYR A 85 14.55 -15.75 -8.39
CA TYR A 85 13.27 -15.26 -8.91
C TYR A 85 13.12 -13.76 -8.70
N SER A 86 13.61 -13.22 -7.61
CA SER A 86 13.52 -11.77 -7.33
C SER A 86 14.21 -10.91 -8.40
N PHE A 87 15.26 -11.39 -9.02
CA PHE A 87 16.00 -10.73 -10.09
C PHE A 87 15.48 -11.10 -11.49
N LEU A 88 15.15 -12.37 -11.71
CA LEU A 88 14.89 -12.93 -13.04
C LEU A 88 13.42 -13.00 -13.44
N ARG A 89 12.48 -12.72 -12.54
CA ARG A 89 11.02 -12.81 -12.79
C ARG A 89 10.50 -11.92 -13.92
N TYR A 90 11.24 -10.87 -14.26
CA TYR A 90 10.88 -9.96 -15.36
C TYR A 90 11.30 -10.47 -16.74
N ILE A 91 12.08 -11.56 -16.80
CA ILE A 91 12.55 -12.21 -18.02
C ILE A 91 11.73 -13.48 -18.24
N PRO A 92 10.80 -13.53 -19.23
CA PRO A 92 9.79 -14.59 -19.37
C PRO A 92 10.35 -16.03 -19.38
N PRO A 93 11.44 -16.40 -20.08
CA PRO A 93 11.95 -17.77 -20.07
C PRO A 93 12.45 -18.20 -18.69
N PHE A 94 13.18 -17.36 -17.99
CA PHE A 94 13.69 -17.67 -16.64
C PHE A 94 12.56 -17.76 -15.62
N ARG A 95 11.57 -16.88 -15.71
CA ARG A 95 10.37 -16.93 -14.89
C ARG A 95 9.67 -18.28 -15.00
N LYS A 96 9.44 -18.79 -16.22
CA LYS A 96 8.80 -20.11 -16.44
C LYS A 96 9.59 -21.25 -15.81
N VAL A 97 10.90 -21.24 -15.93
CA VAL A 97 11.77 -22.26 -15.31
C VAL A 97 11.69 -22.22 -13.80
N LEU A 98 11.78 -21.04 -13.19
CA LEU A 98 11.72 -20.89 -11.73
C LEU A 98 10.33 -21.24 -11.15
N GLU A 99 9.26 -20.99 -11.91
CA GLU A 99 7.88 -21.36 -11.56
C GLU A 99 7.61 -22.90 -11.72
N MET A 100 8.57 -23.70 -12.20
CA MET A 100 8.48 -25.18 -12.07
C MET A 100 8.55 -25.62 -10.60
N CYS A 101 9.18 -24.83 -9.73
CA CYS A 101 9.06 -25.01 -8.29
C CYS A 101 7.62 -24.66 -7.84
N ARG A 102 6.88 -25.67 -7.37
CA ARG A 102 5.46 -25.51 -6.95
C ARG A 102 5.25 -24.44 -5.88
N ILE A 103 6.24 -24.23 -4.98
CA ILE A 103 6.19 -23.21 -3.93
C ILE A 103 6.29 -21.81 -4.55
N ILE A 104 7.26 -21.60 -5.43
CA ILE A 104 7.43 -20.32 -6.15
C ILE A 104 6.21 -20.00 -6.99
N LYS A 105 5.71 -21.02 -7.74
CA LYS A 105 4.51 -20.88 -8.56
C LYS A 105 3.28 -20.51 -7.73
N ALA A 106 3.09 -21.14 -6.57
CA ALA A 106 1.97 -20.83 -5.69
C ALA A 106 2.05 -19.38 -5.19
N TYR A 107 3.20 -18.97 -4.65
CA TYR A 107 3.37 -17.57 -4.22
C TYR A 107 3.22 -16.58 -5.36
N SER A 108 3.77 -16.83 -6.54
CA SER A 108 3.65 -15.90 -7.69
C SER A 108 2.20 -15.68 -8.18
N GLN A 109 1.29 -16.56 -7.80
CA GLN A 109 -0.15 -16.48 -8.12
C GLN A 109 -0.97 -15.80 -7.02
N CYS A 110 -0.38 -15.60 -5.82
CA CYS A 110 -1.07 -15.01 -4.67
C CYS A 110 -0.97 -13.49 -4.68
N ASP A 111 -1.99 -12.87 -4.12
CA ASP A 111 -2.08 -11.42 -3.97
C ASP A 111 -1.51 -10.97 -2.60
N ILE A 112 -1.62 -11.85 -1.59
CA ILE A 112 -1.08 -11.63 -0.24
C ILE A 112 -0.77 -12.99 0.43
N VAL A 113 0.13 -12.97 1.41
CA VAL A 113 0.46 -14.13 2.26
C VAL A 113 0.13 -13.82 3.71
N ILE A 114 -0.63 -14.69 4.34
CA ILE A 114 -0.94 -14.68 5.77
C ILE A 114 -0.02 -15.68 6.46
N ASP A 115 0.86 -15.21 7.32
CA ASP A 115 1.70 -16.04 8.17
C ASP A 115 0.98 -16.27 9.52
N GLU A 116 0.52 -17.49 9.75
CA GLU A 116 -0.25 -17.93 10.92
C GLU A 116 0.60 -18.70 11.95
N ALA A 117 1.91 -18.50 11.95
CA ALA A 117 2.73 -19.08 13.01
C ALA A 117 2.32 -18.50 14.38
N GLY A 118 1.71 -19.27 15.24
CA GLY A 118 1.25 -18.79 16.56
C GLY A 118 2.38 -18.17 17.41
N ILE A 119 3.64 -18.57 17.17
CA ILE A 119 4.84 -18.01 17.80
C ILE A 119 5.97 -17.97 16.75
N SER A 120 6.65 -16.82 16.59
CA SER A 120 7.83 -16.70 15.74
C SER A 120 8.83 -15.70 16.33
N PHE A 121 10.09 -15.77 15.90
CA PHE A 121 11.15 -14.88 16.36
C PHE A 121 11.30 -14.79 17.89
N VAL A 122 11.29 -15.94 18.58
CA VAL A 122 11.42 -16.05 20.03
C VAL A 122 12.76 -16.69 20.36
N ASP A 123 13.51 -16.11 21.33
CA ASP A 123 14.86 -16.56 21.69
C ASP A 123 14.90 -18.03 22.14
N SER A 124 13.87 -18.50 22.85
CA SER A 124 13.77 -19.88 23.32
C SER A 124 13.62 -20.95 22.21
N ARG A 125 13.36 -20.53 20.95
CA ARG A 125 13.27 -21.45 19.80
C ARG A 125 14.61 -21.74 19.12
N GLY A 126 15.66 -20.98 19.44
CA GLY A 126 17.01 -21.17 18.94
C GLY A 126 17.21 -20.77 17.49
N PHE A 127 18.42 -21.02 16.98
CA PHE A 127 18.88 -20.56 15.67
C PHE A 127 18.03 -21.11 14.50
N ILE A 128 17.81 -22.41 14.45
CA ILE A 128 17.15 -23.08 13.29
C ILE A 128 15.71 -22.61 13.13
N MET A 129 14.95 -22.56 14.23
CA MET A 129 13.54 -22.18 14.15
C MET A 129 13.32 -20.70 13.86
N ASN A 130 14.21 -19.82 14.33
CA ASN A 130 14.14 -18.39 14.00
C ASN A 130 14.57 -18.14 12.53
N THR A 131 15.55 -18.89 12.01
CA THR A 131 15.88 -18.87 10.58
C THR A 131 14.73 -19.40 9.73
N TYR A 132 14.03 -20.45 10.16
CA TYR A 132 12.84 -20.94 9.48
C TYR A 132 11.72 -19.88 9.46
N ALA A 133 11.45 -19.23 10.59
CA ALA A 133 10.46 -18.15 10.67
C ALA A 133 10.79 -16.97 9.74
N PHE A 134 12.09 -16.64 9.61
CA PHE A 134 12.57 -15.65 8.65
C PHE A 134 12.28 -16.07 7.21
N VAL A 135 12.60 -17.32 6.85
CA VAL A 135 12.41 -17.83 5.48
C VAL A 135 10.93 -17.93 5.10
N CYS A 136 10.04 -18.27 6.05
CA CYS A 136 8.59 -18.24 5.84
C CYS A 136 8.08 -16.87 5.36
N ALA A 137 8.65 -15.78 5.86
CA ALA A 137 8.31 -14.42 5.41
C ALA A 137 9.14 -13.98 4.18
N ALA A 138 10.43 -14.35 4.11
CA ALA A 138 11.32 -13.88 3.06
C ALA A 138 10.97 -14.47 1.67
N VAL A 139 10.63 -15.75 1.58
CA VAL A 139 10.33 -16.41 0.29
C VAL A 139 9.18 -15.71 -0.46
N PRO A 140 7.99 -15.51 0.14
CA PRO A 140 6.92 -14.79 -0.56
C PRO A 140 7.30 -13.34 -0.89
N MET A 141 8.02 -12.64 -0.01
CA MET A 141 8.46 -11.26 -0.28
C MET A 141 9.43 -11.19 -1.46
N LEU A 142 10.35 -12.14 -1.60
CA LEU A 142 11.23 -12.28 -2.75
C LEU A 142 10.44 -12.59 -4.04
N CYS A 143 9.33 -13.32 -3.93
CA CYS A 143 8.39 -13.52 -5.02
C CYS A 143 7.58 -12.24 -5.37
N GLY A 144 7.69 -11.19 -4.57
CA GLY A 144 7.00 -9.92 -4.77
C GLY A 144 5.60 -9.88 -4.18
N VAL A 145 5.28 -10.78 -3.25
CA VAL A 145 3.98 -10.89 -2.61
C VAL A 145 4.07 -10.26 -1.20
N PRO A 146 3.17 -9.36 -0.81
CA PRO A 146 3.13 -8.81 0.52
C PRO A 146 2.79 -9.85 1.56
N VAL A 147 3.40 -9.74 2.75
CA VAL A 147 3.18 -10.65 3.88
C VAL A 147 2.54 -9.90 5.03
N VAL A 148 1.58 -10.53 5.68
CA VAL A 148 0.97 -10.11 6.95
C VAL A 148 1.11 -11.22 7.98
N LYS A 149 1.21 -10.88 9.25
CA LYS A 149 1.28 -11.84 10.36
C LYS A 149 -0.03 -11.85 11.13
N TYR A 150 -0.64 -13.02 11.26
CA TYR A 150 -1.91 -13.24 11.94
C TYR A 150 -1.69 -13.73 13.37
N SER A 151 -2.18 -12.99 14.36
CA SER A 151 -2.26 -13.43 15.77
C SER A 151 -0.96 -14.02 16.31
N GLN A 152 0.18 -13.33 16.16
CA GLN A 152 1.48 -13.89 16.56
C GLN A 152 2.02 -13.34 17.88
N ALA A 153 2.60 -14.24 18.68
CA ALA A 153 3.50 -13.87 19.75
C ALA A 153 4.95 -13.80 19.24
N LEU A 154 5.61 -12.64 19.46
CA LEU A 154 6.97 -12.35 19.02
C LEU A 154 7.82 -11.82 20.18
N GLY A 155 9.12 -12.08 20.13
CA GLY A 155 10.09 -11.65 21.16
C GLY A 155 10.29 -12.74 22.23
N THR A 156 11.13 -12.64 23.22
CA THR A 156 12.04 -11.51 23.43
C THR A 156 13.14 -11.51 22.35
N PHE A 157 13.77 -10.37 22.07
CA PHE A 157 14.82 -10.22 21.06
C PHE A 157 16.19 -9.99 21.71
N ARG A 158 16.55 -10.82 22.70
CA ARG A 158 17.83 -10.74 23.42
C ARG A 158 18.97 -11.40 22.65
N SER A 159 18.69 -12.54 21.98
CA SER A 159 19.65 -13.21 21.11
C SER A 159 20.02 -12.33 19.91
N GLY A 160 21.32 -12.14 19.65
CA GLY A 160 21.84 -11.34 18.55
C GLY A 160 21.33 -11.79 17.20
N TRP A 161 21.27 -13.10 16.95
CA TRP A 161 20.75 -13.68 15.71
C TRP A 161 19.25 -13.41 15.51
N ASN A 162 18.45 -13.70 16.52
CA ASN A 162 17.01 -13.46 16.47
C ASN A 162 16.71 -11.97 16.24
N ARG A 163 17.40 -11.09 16.97
CA ARG A 163 17.27 -9.63 16.83
C ARG A 163 17.67 -9.14 15.43
N PHE A 164 18.75 -9.69 14.88
CA PHE A 164 19.20 -9.36 13.52
C PHE A 164 18.14 -9.73 12.47
N LEU A 165 17.66 -10.98 12.47
CA LEU A 165 16.63 -11.45 11.55
C LEU A 165 15.32 -10.66 11.69
N ALA A 166 14.89 -10.40 12.93
CA ALA A 166 13.68 -9.64 13.23
C ALA A 166 13.77 -8.21 12.70
N LYS A 167 14.87 -7.48 13.00
CA LYS A 167 15.08 -6.11 12.50
C LYS A 167 15.19 -6.03 10.99
N TRP A 168 15.62 -7.09 10.32
CA TRP A 168 15.72 -7.10 8.86
C TRP A 168 14.38 -7.33 8.17
N ILE A 169 13.54 -8.25 8.68
CA ILE A 169 12.33 -8.70 7.99
C ILE A 169 11.04 -8.03 8.49
N LEU A 170 10.87 -7.85 9.81
CA LEU A 170 9.60 -7.40 10.39
C LEU A 170 9.17 -5.98 9.97
N PRO A 171 10.09 -4.99 9.78
CA PRO A 171 9.70 -3.68 9.26
C PRO A 171 9.14 -3.71 7.83
N LYS A 172 9.42 -4.77 7.08
CA LYS A 172 8.96 -4.95 5.69
C LYS A 172 7.63 -5.70 5.60
N ILE A 173 7.17 -6.30 6.68
CA ILE A 173 5.85 -6.92 6.81
C ILE A 173 4.78 -5.83 6.73
N LYS A 174 3.72 -6.05 5.97
CA LYS A 174 2.66 -5.04 5.79
C LYS A 174 1.86 -4.77 7.05
N LEU A 175 1.59 -5.84 7.81
CA LEU A 175 0.83 -5.78 9.05
C LEU A 175 1.28 -6.90 9.97
N ILE A 176 1.43 -6.61 11.26
CA ILE A 176 1.69 -7.57 12.32
C ILE A 176 0.55 -7.46 13.33
N CYS A 177 -0.33 -8.46 13.36
CA CYS A 177 -1.32 -8.60 14.42
C CYS A 177 -0.62 -9.23 15.65
N ALA A 178 -0.19 -8.38 16.56
CA ALA A 178 0.52 -8.77 17.76
C ALA A 178 -0.46 -9.35 18.78
N ARG A 179 -0.21 -10.59 19.18
CA ARG A 179 -1.01 -11.28 20.19
C ARG A 179 -0.56 -10.86 21.57
N GLY A 180 -1.27 -9.87 22.14
CA GLY A 180 -1.04 -9.36 23.50
C GLY A 180 -0.07 -8.18 23.61
N LYS A 181 -0.11 -7.52 24.77
CA LYS A 181 0.65 -6.31 25.09
C LYS A 181 2.16 -6.56 25.10
N ILE A 182 2.60 -7.69 25.67
CA ILE A 182 4.02 -8.04 25.77
C ILE A 182 4.66 -8.18 24.39
N THR A 183 3.95 -8.78 23.43
CA THR A 183 4.43 -8.87 22.04
C THR A 183 4.61 -7.47 21.43
N ARG A 184 3.65 -6.56 21.64
CA ARG A 184 3.74 -5.18 21.17
C ARG A 184 4.91 -4.43 21.81
N GLU A 185 5.13 -4.60 23.09
CA GLU A 185 6.24 -3.99 23.83
C GLU A 185 7.60 -4.53 23.35
N ASN A 186 7.72 -5.84 23.15
CA ASN A 186 8.92 -6.46 22.59
C ASN A 186 9.27 -5.89 21.21
N LEU A 187 8.27 -5.72 20.32
CA LEU A 187 8.44 -5.12 19.00
C LEU A 187 8.86 -3.64 19.11
N ALA A 188 8.21 -2.88 19.98
CA ALA A 188 8.57 -1.49 20.24
C ALA A 188 10.00 -1.35 20.76
N GLY A 189 10.45 -2.27 21.63
CA GLY A 189 11.82 -2.33 22.14
C GLY A 189 12.92 -2.53 21.11
N ILE A 190 12.56 -2.98 19.89
CA ILE A 190 13.49 -3.07 18.76
C ILE A 190 13.15 -2.07 17.62
N GLY A 191 12.26 -1.09 17.90
CA GLY A 191 11.92 -0.01 16.98
C GLY A 191 10.85 -0.35 15.92
N ILE A 192 10.00 -1.35 16.16
CA ILE A 192 8.94 -1.76 15.22
C ILE A 192 7.58 -1.43 15.85
N THR A 193 6.93 -0.37 15.34
CA THR A 193 5.67 0.17 15.87
C THR A 193 4.62 0.49 14.81
N GLU A 194 5.03 0.98 13.64
CA GLU A 194 4.12 1.52 12.61
C GLU A 194 3.18 0.48 12.00
N ASN A 195 3.67 -0.75 11.81
CA ASN A 195 2.94 -1.84 11.17
C ASN A 195 2.36 -2.85 12.19
N VAL A 196 2.23 -2.47 13.47
CA VAL A 196 1.79 -3.35 14.54
C VAL A 196 0.38 -2.97 15.02
N LYS A 197 -0.52 -3.94 15.07
CA LYS A 197 -1.86 -3.85 15.68
C LYS A 197 -1.97 -4.84 16.81
N LEU A 198 -2.56 -4.42 17.93
CA LEU A 198 -2.83 -5.30 19.08
C LEU A 198 -4.12 -6.08 18.81
N CYS A 199 -4.08 -7.40 18.94
CA CYS A 199 -5.23 -8.29 18.78
C CYS A 199 -5.20 -9.38 19.86
N ALA A 200 -6.36 -9.97 20.16
CA ALA A 200 -6.45 -11.20 20.92
C ALA A 200 -6.07 -12.42 20.06
N ASP A 201 -5.95 -13.59 20.68
CA ASP A 201 -5.65 -14.83 19.94
C ASP A 201 -6.76 -15.16 18.94
N GLY A 202 -6.37 -15.48 17.70
CA GLY A 202 -7.31 -15.81 16.64
C GLY A 202 -8.16 -17.05 16.89
N ALA A 203 -7.74 -17.95 17.78
CA ALA A 203 -8.49 -19.14 18.14
C ALA A 203 -9.78 -18.84 18.93
N PHE A 204 -9.90 -17.66 19.57
CA PHE A 204 -11.17 -17.24 20.20
C PHE A 204 -12.32 -17.07 19.19
N SER A 205 -12.00 -16.84 17.92
CA SER A 205 -13.01 -16.72 16.86
C SER A 205 -13.20 -18.01 16.06
N MET A 206 -12.82 -19.16 16.61
CA MET A 206 -13.06 -20.45 15.99
C MET A 206 -14.58 -20.66 15.82
N PRO A 207 -15.06 -21.15 14.65
CA PRO A 207 -16.47 -21.37 14.42
C PRO A 207 -17.07 -22.43 15.33
N ASP A 208 -18.32 -22.23 15.71
CA ASP A 208 -19.10 -23.30 16.31
C ASP A 208 -19.42 -24.37 15.27
N SER A 209 -19.64 -25.61 15.76
CA SER A 209 -20.01 -26.74 14.93
C SER A 209 -21.21 -27.42 15.55
N GLU A 210 -22.38 -27.29 14.92
CA GLU A 210 -23.62 -27.95 15.35
C GLU A 210 -23.42 -29.48 15.47
N TYR A 211 -22.71 -30.07 14.53
CA TYR A 211 -22.40 -31.50 14.56
C TYR A 211 -21.67 -31.93 15.85
N TYR A 212 -20.64 -31.18 16.28
CA TYR A 212 -19.90 -31.52 17.49
C TYR A 212 -20.66 -31.13 18.75
N ALA A 213 -21.45 -30.09 18.74
CA ALA A 213 -22.32 -29.69 19.84
C ALA A 213 -23.33 -30.82 20.11
N GLU A 214 -24.12 -31.23 19.11
CA GLU A 214 -25.09 -32.31 19.24
C GLU A 214 -24.45 -33.63 19.66
N LYS A 215 -23.28 -33.98 19.10
CA LYS A 215 -22.55 -35.20 19.42
C LYS A 215 -22.12 -35.24 20.91
N VAL A 216 -21.60 -34.11 21.40
CA VAL A 216 -21.10 -34.01 22.79
C VAL A 216 -22.26 -33.89 23.75
N ASP A 217 -23.31 -33.14 23.44
CA ASP A 217 -24.54 -33.06 24.24
C ASP A 217 -25.13 -34.46 24.47
N LYS A 218 -25.28 -35.23 23.39
CA LYS A 218 -25.77 -36.61 23.47
C LYS A 218 -24.87 -37.50 24.34
N LEU A 219 -23.55 -37.40 24.19
CA LEU A 219 -22.58 -38.11 25.01
C LEU A 219 -22.74 -37.75 26.50
N CYS A 220 -22.93 -36.49 26.81
CA CYS A 220 -23.06 -35.97 28.17
C CYS A 220 -24.40 -36.39 28.82
N GLU A 221 -25.49 -36.46 28.02
CA GLU A 221 -26.81 -36.92 28.49
C GLU A 221 -26.82 -38.42 28.75
N GLU A 222 -26.25 -39.23 27.86
CA GLU A 222 -26.28 -40.70 27.92
C GLU A 222 -25.27 -41.25 28.92
N SER A 223 -24.14 -40.58 29.17
CA SER A 223 -23.07 -41.11 29.99
C SER A 223 -23.23 -40.78 31.48
N PRO A 224 -23.27 -41.80 32.36
CA PRO A 224 -23.28 -41.60 33.81
C PRO A 224 -22.09 -40.78 34.34
N PHE A 225 -21.01 -40.70 33.56
CA PHE A 225 -19.81 -39.94 33.89
C PHE A 225 -20.09 -38.45 34.12
N PHE A 226 -20.94 -37.84 33.28
CA PHE A 226 -21.28 -36.42 33.35
C PHE A 226 -22.37 -36.09 34.38
N ARG A 227 -22.97 -37.09 35.05
CA ARG A 227 -23.89 -36.85 36.18
C ARG A 227 -23.19 -36.36 37.45
N LYS A 228 -21.88 -36.51 37.50
CA LYS A 228 -21.01 -35.97 38.56
C LYS A 228 -20.31 -34.72 38.12
N ARG A 229 -19.69 -34.02 39.07
CA ARG A 229 -18.86 -32.85 38.78
C ARG A 229 -17.62 -33.27 38.01
N VAL A 230 -17.41 -32.69 36.84
CA VAL A 230 -16.32 -33.07 35.94
C VAL A 230 -15.25 -31.98 35.95
N VAL A 231 -14.02 -32.35 36.23
CA VAL A 231 -12.82 -31.52 36.08
C VAL A 231 -12.10 -31.96 34.81
N ALA A 232 -11.99 -31.07 33.83
CA ALA A 232 -11.15 -31.28 32.66
C ALA A 232 -9.68 -31.08 33.02
N LEU A 233 -8.82 -31.98 32.50
CA LEU A 233 -7.36 -31.89 32.67
C LEU A 233 -6.66 -31.91 31.31
N SER A 234 -5.99 -30.85 30.95
CA SER A 234 -5.17 -30.79 29.72
C SER A 234 -3.69 -30.89 30.07
N ILE A 235 -3.17 -32.14 30.00
CA ILE A 235 -1.78 -32.47 30.33
C ILE A 235 -0.86 -32.19 29.14
N SER A 236 0.37 -31.78 29.40
CA SER A 236 1.31 -31.33 28.35
C SER A 236 2.63 -32.09 28.35
N SER A 237 2.92 -32.79 27.27
CA SER A 237 4.25 -33.39 27.03
C SER A 237 5.39 -32.37 26.99
N VAL A 238 5.09 -31.10 26.70
CA VAL A 238 6.09 -30.01 26.75
C VAL A 238 6.41 -29.62 28.18
N VAL A 239 5.40 -29.57 29.05
CA VAL A 239 5.61 -29.29 30.51
C VAL A 239 6.36 -30.47 31.14
N GLN A 240 5.98 -31.73 30.85
CA GLN A 240 6.71 -32.93 31.27
C GLN A 240 8.22 -32.78 30.94
N GLY A 241 8.59 -32.58 29.68
CA GLY A 241 10.00 -32.48 29.31
C GLY A 241 10.76 -31.27 29.88
N LYS A 242 10.04 -30.24 30.35
CA LYS A 242 10.64 -29.11 31.09
C LYS A 242 10.84 -29.45 32.57
N CYS A 243 9.86 -30.11 33.20
CA CYS A 243 9.94 -30.57 34.59
C CYS A 243 11.04 -31.62 34.75
N GLU A 244 11.16 -32.58 33.83
CA GLU A 244 12.25 -33.58 33.83
C GLU A 244 13.64 -32.93 33.83
N LYS A 245 13.84 -31.88 33.06
CA LYS A 245 15.12 -31.12 33.06
C LYS A 245 15.42 -30.42 34.39
N MET A 246 14.40 -30.21 35.21
CA MET A 246 14.50 -29.62 36.54
C MET A 246 14.49 -30.69 37.66
N GLY A 247 14.48 -31.98 37.30
CA GLY A 247 14.40 -33.07 38.26
C GLY A 247 13.03 -33.22 38.94
N LYS A 248 11.94 -32.69 38.32
CA LYS A 248 10.58 -32.74 38.85
C LYS A 248 9.75 -33.81 38.15
N ASP A 249 8.96 -34.59 38.88
CA ASP A 249 8.03 -35.59 38.36
C ASP A 249 6.64 -34.98 38.12
N TYR A 250 6.47 -34.35 36.97
CA TYR A 250 5.17 -33.79 36.56
C TYR A 250 4.11 -34.89 36.37
N LYS A 251 4.46 -36.03 35.75
CA LYS A 251 3.55 -37.13 35.51
C LYS A 251 3.01 -37.70 36.84
N GLY A 252 3.90 -38.05 37.77
CA GLY A 252 3.49 -38.53 39.08
C GLY A 252 2.64 -37.53 39.85
N CYS A 253 2.97 -36.25 39.78
CA CYS A 253 2.18 -35.17 40.39
C CYS A 253 0.74 -35.16 39.79
N MET A 254 0.57 -35.29 38.48
CA MET A 254 -0.77 -35.32 37.82
C MET A 254 -1.54 -36.54 38.18
N VAL A 255 -0.90 -37.74 38.27
CA VAL A 255 -1.55 -39.00 38.74
C VAL A 255 -2.07 -38.84 40.15
N GLN A 256 -1.26 -38.32 41.06
CA GLN A 256 -1.65 -38.10 42.46
C GLN A 256 -2.75 -37.03 42.59
N PHE A 257 -2.71 -36.00 41.76
CA PHE A 257 -3.74 -34.98 41.75
C PHE A 257 -5.09 -35.54 41.23
N ILE A 258 -5.08 -36.36 40.21
CA ILE A 258 -6.29 -37.05 39.74
C ILE A 258 -6.87 -37.99 40.81
N ASN A 259 -6.04 -38.83 41.44
CA ASN A 259 -6.49 -39.68 42.52
C ASN A 259 -7.15 -38.90 43.67
N TRP A 260 -6.54 -37.75 44.03
CA TRP A 260 -7.11 -36.87 45.04
C TRP A 260 -8.43 -36.23 44.60
N LEU A 261 -8.57 -35.80 43.31
CA LEU A 261 -9.84 -35.29 42.77
C LEU A 261 -10.95 -36.35 42.84
N ASN A 262 -10.63 -37.60 42.53
CA ASN A 262 -11.57 -38.70 42.65
C ASN A 262 -12.01 -38.98 44.09
N GLU A 263 -11.10 -38.82 45.10
CA GLU A 263 -11.39 -38.85 46.53
C GLU A 263 -12.28 -37.67 46.97
N GLN A 264 -12.24 -36.50 46.24
CA GLN A 264 -13.13 -35.36 46.47
C GLN A 264 -14.45 -35.44 45.68
N ASP A 265 -14.79 -36.61 45.16
CA ASP A 265 -15.99 -36.91 44.34
C ASP A 265 -16.08 -36.22 42.98
N TYR A 266 -14.95 -35.83 42.39
CA TYR A 266 -14.90 -35.36 41.03
C TYR A 266 -14.60 -36.51 40.05
N ASN A 267 -15.21 -36.48 38.87
CA ASN A 267 -14.76 -37.21 37.70
C ASN A 267 -13.74 -36.37 36.92
N VAL A 268 -12.80 -37.00 36.26
CA VAL A 268 -11.73 -36.32 35.53
C VAL A 268 -11.78 -36.63 34.03
N LEU A 269 -11.89 -35.61 33.19
CA LEU A 269 -11.82 -35.70 31.74
C LEU A 269 -10.41 -35.34 31.28
N LEU A 270 -9.65 -36.30 30.74
CA LEU A 270 -8.33 -36.08 30.16
C LEU A 270 -8.44 -35.62 28.72
N ILE A 271 -7.72 -34.54 28.38
CA ILE A 271 -7.72 -33.93 27.04
C ILE A 271 -6.30 -33.80 26.51
N ALA A 272 -6.05 -34.46 25.35
CA ALA A 272 -4.82 -34.28 24.58
C ALA A 272 -5.01 -33.17 23.54
N ASN A 273 -4.42 -31.97 23.79
CA ASN A 273 -4.56 -30.82 22.89
C ASN A 273 -3.50 -30.78 21.76
N ALA A 274 -2.44 -31.57 21.88
CA ALA A 274 -1.50 -31.85 20.80
C ALA A 274 -1.46 -33.35 20.60
N ALA A 275 -2.12 -33.84 19.57
CA ALA A 275 -2.31 -35.26 19.30
C ALA A 275 -1.78 -35.63 17.90
N ARG A 276 -1.09 -36.75 17.80
CA ARG A 276 -0.57 -37.34 16.55
C ARG A 276 -0.61 -38.87 16.65
N GLU A 277 -1.66 -39.45 16.15
CA GLU A 277 -1.83 -40.90 16.15
C GLU A 277 -0.71 -41.64 15.42
N SER A 278 -0.20 -41.08 14.34
CA SER A 278 0.83 -41.69 13.49
C SER A 278 2.27 -41.47 14.00
N SER A 279 2.48 -40.93 15.20
CA SER A 279 3.81 -40.60 15.68
C SER A 279 4.10 -41.13 17.07
N GLU A 280 5.10 -41.99 17.16
CA GLU A 280 5.65 -42.49 18.44
C GLU A 280 6.56 -41.48 19.14
N LYS A 281 6.83 -40.33 18.52
CA LYS A 281 7.71 -39.31 19.14
C LYS A 281 6.97 -38.60 20.27
N PRO A 282 7.48 -38.64 21.51
CA PRO A 282 6.80 -38.02 22.66
C PRO A 282 6.78 -36.50 22.61
N ARG A 283 7.71 -35.90 21.90
CA ARG A 283 7.80 -34.45 21.83
C ARG A 283 6.61 -33.84 21.10
N ASN A 284 5.85 -33.02 21.82
CA ASN A 284 4.64 -32.35 21.30
C ASN A 284 3.54 -33.31 20.83
N ASN A 285 3.41 -34.44 21.54
CA ASN A 285 2.32 -35.43 21.39
C ASN A 285 1.82 -35.77 22.81
N ASP A 286 0.64 -35.29 23.16
CA ASP A 286 0.07 -35.45 24.51
C ASP A 286 -0.66 -36.80 24.68
N LEU A 287 -0.94 -37.51 23.58
CA LEU A 287 -1.59 -38.83 23.64
C LEU A 287 -0.79 -39.81 24.52
N ILE A 288 0.54 -39.81 24.39
CA ILE A 288 1.43 -40.70 25.10
C ILE A 288 1.35 -40.47 26.61
N ILE A 289 1.61 -39.21 27.05
CA ILE A 289 1.59 -38.87 28.49
C ILE A 289 0.20 -39.03 29.09
N CYS A 290 -0.88 -38.67 28.38
CA CYS A 290 -2.24 -38.85 28.86
C CYS A 290 -2.58 -40.36 29.03
N THR A 291 -2.14 -41.21 28.09
CA THR A 291 -2.32 -42.69 28.21
C THR A 291 -1.52 -43.25 29.39
N GLU A 292 -0.27 -42.80 29.60
CA GLU A 292 0.52 -43.23 30.76
C GLU A 292 -0.10 -42.79 32.07
N VAL A 293 -0.60 -41.55 32.16
CA VAL A 293 -1.31 -41.05 33.34
C VAL A 293 -2.57 -41.85 33.60
N TYR A 294 -3.43 -42.06 32.59
CA TYR A 294 -4.65 -42.87 32.67
C TYR A 294 -4.37 -44.28 33.17
N ASN A 295 -3.30 -44.93 32.68
CA ASN A 295 -2.92 -46.28 33.10
C ASN A 295 -2.38 -46.32 34.55
N SER A 296 -1.95 -45.20 35.10
CA SER A 296 -1.35 -45.10 36.46
C SER A 296 -2.33 -44.63 37.53
N VAL A 297 -3.53 -44.14 37.19
CA VAL A 297 -4.54 -43.73 38.17
C VAL A 297 -5.18 -44.96 38.86
N ARG A 298 -5.65 -44.79 40.14
CA ARG A 298 -6.24 -45.87 40.96
C ARG A 298 -7.64 -46.24 40.46
N ASP A 299 -8.51 -45.27 40.22
CA ASP A 299 -9.90 -45.47 39.82
C ASP A 299 -10.13 -44.97 38.39
N ARG A 300 -9.96 -45.85 37.40
CA ARG A 300 -10.16 -45.56 35.98
C ARG A 300 -11.62 -45.34 35.61
N ALA A 301 -12.58 -45.84 36.40
CA ALA A 301 -13.99 -45.62 36.12
C ALA A 301 -14.40 -44.17 36.29
N ARG A 302 -13.63 -43.40 37.05
CA ARG A 302 -13.80 -41.95 37.27
C ARG A 302 -12.95 -41.09 36.33
N VAL A 303 -12.25 -41.70 35.36
CA VAL A 303 -11.42 -40.97 34.40
C VAL A 303 -11.85 -41.29 32.99
N MET A 304 -12.36 -40.31 32.28
CA MET A 304 -12.65 -40.43 30.86
C MET A 304 -11.41 -40.08 30.05
N TRP A 305 -10.97 -41.02 29.22
CA TRP A 305 -9.84 -40.87 28.32
C TRP A 305 -10.09 -41.61 27.01
N GLU A 306 -9.98 -40.85 25.88
CA GLU A 306 -10.01 -41.44 24.54
C GLU A 306 -8.65 -41.17 23.85
N PRO A 307 -7.86 -42.23 23.56
CA PRO A 307 -6.53 -42.11 22.97
C PRO A 307 -6.57 -41.86 21.44
N ARG A 308 -7.32 -40.87 21.01
CA ARG A 308 -7.49 -40.50 19.60
C ARG A 308 -7.25 -39.02 19.37
N GLU A 309 -7.09 -38.63 18.12
CA GLU A 309 -6.99 -37.24 17.70
C GLU A 309 -8.41 -36.64 17.59
N MET A 310 -8.79 -35.78 18.54
CA MET A 310 -10.07 -35.07 18.54
C MET A 310 -9.99 -33.79 17.70
N ALA A 311 -11.14 -33.39 17.12
CA ALA A 311 -11.26 -32.10 16.49
C ALA A 311 -11.19 -30.94 17.51
N PRO A 312 -10.69 -29.77 17.17
CA PRO A 312 -10.68 -28.62 18.09
C PRO A 312 -12.09 -28.25 18.59
N GLU A 313 -13.10 -28.36 17.73
CA GLU A 313 -14.50 -28.09 18.03
C GLU A 313 -15.02 -29.11 19.09
N GLU A 314 -14.71 -30.39 18.93
CA GLU A 314 -15.11 -31.43 19.89
C GLU A 314 -14.48 -31.19 21.26
N ILE A 315 -13.19 -30.86 21.31
CA ILE A 315 -12.52 -30.54 22.56
C ILE A 315 -13.21 -29.35 23.25
N ARG A 316 -13.56 -28.31 22.50
CA ARG A 316 -14.20 -27.11 23.03
C ARG A 316 -15.57 -27.40 23.62
N GLU A 317 -16.39 -28.21 22.97
CA GLU A 317 -17.69 -28.61 23.50
C GLU A 317 -17.56 -29.48 24.76
N LEU A 318 -16.62 -30.43 24.82
CA LEU A 318 -16.34 -31.19 26.05
C LEU A 318 -15.92 -30.30 27.22
N LEU A 319 -15.15 -29.20 26.93
CA LEU A 319 -14.78 -28.23 27.97
C LEU A 319 -15.99 -27.42 28.46
N ALA A 320 -17.00 -27.17 27.61
CA ALA A 320 -18.23 -26.49 28.00
C ALA A 320 -19.03 -27.30 29.03
N HIS A 321 -18.99 -28.64 28.94
CA HIS A 321 -19.63 -29.56 29.90
C HIS A 321 -18.79 -29.90 31.13
N SER A 322 -17.63 -29.25 31.29
CA SER A 322 -16.78 -29.36 32.47
C SER A 322 -17.02 -28.22 33.44
N GLU A 323 -16.94 -28.50 34.73
CA GLU A 323 -17.10 -27.48 35.76
C GLU A 323 -15.94 -26.47 35.73
N VAL A 324 -14.73 -26.99 35.62
CA VAL A 324 -13.48 -26.20 35.47
C VAL A 324 -12.47 -26.98 34.62
N LEU A 325 -11.49 -26.24 34.11
CA LEU A 325 -10.32 -26.80 33.43
C LEU A 325 -9.05 -26.53 34.24
N VAL A 326 -8.22 -27.56 34.45
CA VAL A 326 -6.83 -27.43 34.85
C VAL A 326 -5.96 -27.60 33.60
N ALA A 327 -5.35 -26.54 33.11
CA ALA A 327 -4.72 -26.51 31.80
C ALA A 327 -3.19 -26.38 31.85
N SER A 328 -2.49 -27.28 31.17
CA SER A 328 -1.06 -27.11 30.86
C SER A 328 -0.85 -26.80 29.36
N ARG A 329 -1.94 -26.65 28.59
CA ARG A 329 -1.92 -26.30 27.15
C ARG A 329 -2.65 -25.00 26.88
N PHE A 330 -1.98 -24.13 26.09
CA PHE A 330 -2.47 -22.79 25.78
C PHE A 330 -3.85 -22.76 25.12
N HIS A 331 -4.07 -23.57 24.09
CA HIS A 331 -5.33 -23.52 23.36
C HIS A 331 -6.47 -24.32 24.03
N ALA A 332 -6.15 -25.23 24.96
CA ALA A 332 -7.18 -25.76 25.85
C ALA A 332 -7.76 -24.66 26.75
N MET A 333 -6.90 -23.80 27.29
CA MET A 333 -7.31 -22.60 28.01
C MET A 333 -8.17 -21.67 27.15
N ILE A 334 -7.78 -21.39 25.89
CA ILE A 334 -8.57 -20.55 24.97
C ILE A 334 -9.96 -21.12 24.77
N GLY A 335 -10.06 -22.43 24.44
CA GLY A 335 -11.36 -23.10 24.22
C GLY A 335 -12.25 -23.10 25.45
N ALA A 336 -11.69 -23.25 26.66
CA ALA A 336 -12.44 -23.19 27.90
C ALA A 336 -12.94 -21.77 28.19
N LEU A 337 -12.08 -20.74 28.06
CA LEU A 337 -12.47 -19.34 28.26
C LEU A 337 -13.55 -18.90 27.26
N GLU A 338 -13.50 -19.36 26.03
CA GLU A 338 -14.51 -19.07 25.01
C GLU A 338 -15.89 -19.67 25.37
N LYS A 339 -15.92 -20.82 26.04
CA LYS A 339 -17.15 -21.42 26.59
C LYS A 339 -17.46 -21.02 28.04
N CYS A 340 -16.87 -19.98 28.54
CA CYS A 340 -17.00 -19.48 29.91
C CYS A 340 -16.65 -20.51 30.99
N THR A 341 -15.82 -21.51 30.68
CA THR A 341 -15.36 -22.49 31.66
C THR A 341 -14.15 -21.95 32.40
N PRO A 342 -14.19 -21.86 33.76
CA PRO A 342 -13.09 -21.37 34.58
C PRO A 342 -11.82 -22.20 34.38
N VAL A 343 -10.66 -21.51 34.37
CA VAL A 343 -9.36 -22.15 34.09
C VAL A 343 -8.36 -21.88 35.20
N LEU A 344 -7.85 -22.98 35.79
CA LEU A 344 -6.64 -22.97 36.60
C LEU A 344 -5.47 -23.37 35.70
N LEU A 345 -4.52 -22.47 35.51
CA LEU A 345 -3.46 -22.65 34.53
C LEU A 345 -2.16 -23.14 35.21
N ILE A 346 -1.53 -24.19 34.63
CA ILE A 346 -0.14 -24.59 34.94
C ILE A 346 0.70 -24.15 33.74
N GLY A 347 1.21 -22.90 33.77
CA GLY A 347 1.86 -22.24 32.65
C GLY A 347 3.38 -22.36 32.69
N TRP A 348 3.98 -22.32 31.48
CA TRP A 348 5.44 -22.33 31.32
C TRP A 348 5.95 -21.08 30.53
N SER A 349 5.08 -20.13 30.24
CA SER A 349 5.40 -18.93 29.47
C SER A 349 4.44 -17.79 29.85
N HIS A 350 4.96 -16.58 29.92
CA HIS A 350 4.21 -15.35 30.21
C HIS A 350 2.97 -15.14 29.34
N LYS A 351 2.97 -15.69 28.10
CA LYS A 351 1.82 -15.57 27.18
C LYS A 351 0.52 -16.17 27.72
N TYR A 352 0.61 -17.16 28.61
CA TYR A 352 -0.57 -17.78 29.22
C TYR A 352 -1.22 -16.81 30.20
N LYS A 353 -0.39 -16.19 31.06
CA LYS A 353 -0.86 -15.21 32.02
C LYS A 353 -1.46 -13.99 31.32
N GLU A 354 -0.84 -13.55 30.22
CA GLU A 354 -1.32 -12.41 29.43
C GLU A 354 -2.76 -12.59 28.89
N VAL A 355 -3.15 -13.82 28.55
CA VAL A 355 -4.54 -14.12 28.17
C VAL A 355 -5.46 -14.09 29.37
N LEU A 356 -5.07 -14.70 30.50
CA LEU A 356 -5.88 -14.63 31.73
C LEU A 356 -6.03 -13.18 32.23
N ASP A 357 -5.02 -12.35 32.08
CA ASP A 357 -5.07 -10.92 32.42
C ASP A 357 -6.12 -10.13 31.58
N MET A 358 -6.45 -10.59 30.36
CA MET A 358 -7.55 -10.00 29.56
C MET A 358 -8.91 -10.19 30.23
N PHE A 359 -9.05 -11.22 31.08
CA PHE A 359 -10.25 -11.52 31.84
C PHE A 359 -10.14 -11.10 33.33
N GLY A 360 -9.04 -10.46 33.72
CA GLY A 360 -8.78 -10.15 35.15
C GLY A 360 -8.51 -11.38 36.01
N LEU A 361 -7.97 -12.46 35.41
CA LEU A 361 -7.77 -13.78 36.06
C LEU A 361 -6.29 -14.20 36.15
N GLY A 362 -5.35 -13.28 36.03
CA GLY A 362 -3.91 -13.56 36.02
C GLY A 362 -3.38 -14.23 37.29
N GLU A 363 -4.11 -14.15 38.40
CA GLU A 363 -3.81 -14.81 39.68
C GLU A 363 -3.99 -16.34 39.63
N TYR A 364 -4.79 -16.84 38.72
CA TYR A 364 -5.04 -18.30 38.55
C TYR A 364 -4.01 -18.98 37.66
N ALA A 365 -2.88 -18.33 37.38
CA ALA A 365 -1.72 -18.92 36.72
C ALA A 365 -0.70 -19.42 37.74
N VAL A 366 -0.36 -20.72 37.65
CA VAL A 366 0.71 -21.36 38.43
C VAL A 366 1.92 -21.56 37.54
N ASP A 367 3.10 -21.13 37.99
CA ASP A 367 4.33 -21.44 37.25
C ASP A 367 4.68 -22.93 37.41
N PHE A 368 4.94 -23.62 36.31
CA PHE A 368 5.29 -25.03 36.35
C PHE A 368 6.55 -25.33 37.17
N SER A 369 7.46 -24.38 37.27
CA SER A 369 8.69 -24.51 38.07
C SER A 369 8.41 -24.55 39.57
N ALA A 370 7.28 -23.99 40.01
CA ALA A 370 6.81 -23.99 41.37
C ALA A 370 5.74 -25.08 41.65
N LEU A 371 5.53 -25.99 40.66
CA LEU A 371 4.52 -27.04 40.80
C LEU A 371 4.90 -28.04 41.90
N GLU A 372 4.07 -28.12 42.95
CA GLU A 372 4.09 -29.07 44.07
C GLU A 372 2.66 -29.54 44.31
N LEU A 373 2.47 -30.83 44.61
CA LEU A 373 1.13 -31.43 44.73
C LEU A 373 0.25 -30.74 45.77
N ASP A 374 0.76 -30.52 46.98
CA ASP A 374 -0.05 -29.95 48.05
C ASP A 374 -0.38 -28.49 47.80
N ALA A 375 0.54 -27.74 47.22
CA ALA A 375 0.29 -26.37 46.78
C ALA A 375 -0.78 -26.32 45.66
N LEU A 376 -0.77 -27.27 44.73
CA LEU A 376 -1.78 -27.40 43.68
C LEU A 376 -3.16 -27.71 44.23
N LYS A 377 -3.26 -28.64 45.21
CA LYS A 377 -4.51 -28.98 45.93
C LYS A 377 -5.10 -27.77 46.63
N ILE A 378 -4.28 -27.04 47.42
CA ILE A 378 -4.72 -25.85 48.13
C ILE A 378 -5.23 -24.79 47.16
N LYS A 379 -4.48 -24.54 46.06
CA LYS A 379 -4.86 -23.56 45.06
C LYS A 379 -6.14 -23.96 44.31
N PHE A 380 -6.30 -25.25 44.01
CA PHE A 380 -7.51 -25.78 43.39
C PHE A 380 -8.74 -25.62 44.29
N MET A 381 -8.61 -25.88 45.59
CA MET A 381 -9.72 -25.70 46.56
C MET A 381 -10.17 -24.23 46.68
N GLY A 382 -9.24 -23.29 46.64
CA GLY A 382 -9.57 -21.87 46.55
C GLY A 382 -10.24 -21.51 45.23
N PHE A 383 -9.67 -21.97 44.11
CA PHE A 383 -10.14 -21.72 42.77
C PHE A 383 -11.57 -22.26 42.53
N ILE A 384 -11.88 -23.49 43.00
CA ILE A 384 -13.19 -24.09 42.79
C ILE A 384 -14.31 -23.36 43.55
N ARG A 385 -14.00 -22.79 44.72
CA ARG A 385 -14.94 -21.95 45.49
C ARG A 385 -15.30 -20.67 44.75
N GLU A 386 -14.33 -20.09 44.07
CA GLU A 386 -14.47 -18.85 43.27
C GLU A 386 -14.97 -19.10 41.83
N SER A 387 -15.09 -20.37 41.43
CA SER A 387 -15.43 -20.69 40.02
C SER A 387 -16.72 -20.06 39.51
N PRO A 388 -17.80 -19.83 40.27
CA PRO A 388 -18.96 -19.09 39.80
C PRO A 388 -18.62 -17.62 39.47
N ASN A 389 -17.91 -16.91 40.38
CA ASN A 389 -17.50 -15.51 40.15
C ASN A 389 -16.51 -15.40 38.96
N ILE A 390 -15.64 -16.41 38.82
CA ILE A 390 -14.71 -16.49 37.67
C ILE A 390 -15.47 -16.64 36.38
N ARG A 391 -16.52 -17.46 36.34
CA ARG A 391 -17.39 -17.65 35.17
C ARG A 391 -18.05 -16.33 34.76
N GLU A 392 -18.58 -15.58 35.71
CA GLU A 392 -19.18 -14.26 35.48
C GLU A 392 -18.15 -13.28 34.89
N LYS A 393 -16.96 -13.18 35.51
CA LYS A 393 -15.85 -12.33 34.98
C LYS A 393 -15.46 -12.71 33.55
N ILE A 394 -15.45 -14.01 33.23
CA ILE A 394 -15.17 -14.47 31.86
C ILE A 394 -16.28 -13.98 30.92
N ALA A 395 -17.56 -14.20 31.30
CA ALA A 395 -18.70 -13.80 30.47
C ALA A 395 -18.76 -12.29 30.23
N GLU A 396 -18.42 -11.46 31.21
CA GLU A 396 -18.35 -9.99 31.08
C GLU A 396 -17.26 -9.54 30.09
N ASN A 397 -16.09 -10.15 30.11
CA ASN A 397 -14.94 -9.72 29.31
C ASN A 397 -14.87 -10.40 27.92
N LEU A 398 -15.51 -11.55 27.76
CA LEU A 398 -15.48 -12.36 26.55
C LEU A 398 -15.90 -11.60 25.27
N PRO A 399 -16.96 -10.78 25.27
CA PRO A 399 -17.35 -10.03 24.04
C PRO A 399 -16.23 -9.15 23.50
N ALA A 400 -15.52 -8.43 24.37
CA ALA A 400 -14.40 -7.57 23.97
C ALA A 400 -13.20 -8.39 23.44
N VAL A 401 -12.95 -9.55 24.03
CA VAL A 401 -11.87 -10.46 23.60
C VAL A 401 -12.22 -11.07 22.21
N LEU A 402 -13.48 -11.47 22.02
CA LEU A 402 -13.97 -11.98 20.72
C LEU A 402 -13.86 -10.91 19.62
N GLU A 403 -14.25 -9.67 19.89
CA GLU A 403 -14.09 -8.57 18.94
C GLU A 403 -12.62 -8.35 18.59
N SER A 404 -11.74 -8.28 19.60
CA SER A 404 -10.30 -8.14 19.39
C SER A 404 -9.69 -9.33 18.64
N SER A 405 -10.25 -10.53 18.76
CA SER A 405 -9.85 -11.72 17.99
C SER A 405 -10.25 -11.57 16.51
N ARG A 406 -11.47 -11.11 16.23
CA ARG A 406 -11.98 -10.86 14.87
C ARG A 406 -11.23 -9.72 14.18
N ASP A 407 -10.70 -8.77 14.94
CA ASP A 407 -9.87 -7.66 14.44
C ASP A 407 -8.64 -8.14 13.66
N ASN A 408 -8.10 -9.33 13.96
CA ASN A 408 -7.02 -9.91 13.16
C ASN A 408 -7.38 -9.97 11.67
N ILE A 409 -8.51 -10.58 11.34
CA ILE A 409 -8.96 -10.69 9.94
C ILE A 409 -9.51 -9.38 9.41
N ARG A 410 -10.13 -8.55 10.24
CA ARG A 410 -10.56 -7.21 9.83
C ARG A 410 -9.39 -6.37 9.32
N PHE A 411 -8.30 -6.24 10.09
CA PHE A 411 -7.11 -5.51 9.67
C PHE A 411 -6.41 -6.14 8.47
N ILE A 412 -6.32 -7.47 8.41
CA ILE A 412 -5.75 -8.18 7.26
C ILE A 412 -6.60 -7.94 6.01
N SER A 413 -7.92 -7.94 6.13
CA SER A 413 -8.83 -7.66 5.03
C SER A 413 -8.68 -6.22 4.50
N GLU A 414 -8.42 -5.26 5.36
CA GLU A 414 -8.09 -3.90 4.93
C GLU A 414 -6.82 -3.86 4.06
N GLU A 415 -5.80 -4.66 4.40
CA GLU A 415 -4.60 -4.78 3.57
C GLU A 415 -4.88 -5.51 2.24
N ILE A 416 -5.71 -6.57 2.26
CA ILE A 416 -6.18 -7.27 1.05
C ILE A 416 -6.94 -6.29 0.16
N ASP A 417 -7.88 -5.55 0.72
CA ASP A 417 -8.71 -4.59 -0.01
C ASP A 417 -7.86 -3.46 -0.63
N LYS A 418 -6.74 -3.06 -0.01
CA LYS A 418 -5.77 -2.13 -0.60
C LYS A 418 -5.06 -2.71 -1.83
N VAL A 419 -4.75 -4.02 -1.84
CA VAL A 419 -4.17 -4.70 -3.03
C VAL A 419 -5.19 -4.74 -4.16
N TYR A 420 -6.48 -4.91 -3.83
CA TYR A 420 -7.59 -4.94 -4.78
C TYR A 420 -8.24 -3.58 -4.98
N ALA A 421 -8.05 -2.62 -4.10
CA ALA A 421 -8.36 -1.25 -4.40
C ALA A 421 -7.65 -0.96 -5.72
N LYS A 422 -8.41 -1.05 -6.82
CA LYS A 422 -7.92 -0.57 -8.11
C LYS A 422 -7.28 0.77 -7.77
N PRO A 423 -6.01 1.03 -8.15
CA PRO A 423 -5.52 2.39 -8.12
C PRO A 423 -6.66 3.16 -8.77
N LYS A 424 -7.28 4.11 -8.04
CA LYS A 424 -8.42 4.91 -8.58
C LYS A 424 -8.00 5.18 -9.99
N LYS A 425 -8.71 4.59 -10.99
CA LYS A 425 -8.35 4.82 -12.39
C LYS A 425 -8.37 6.32 -12.47
N VAL A 426 -7.19 6.93 -12.43
CA VAL A 426 -7.05 8.34 -12.71
C VAL A 426 -7.77 8.44 -14.01
N LYS A 427 -8.97 9.07 -14.05
CA LYS A 427 -9.78 9.15 -15.27
C LYS A 427 -8.83 9.74 -16.27
N LEU A 428 -8.30 8.90 -17.14
CA LEU A 428 -7.48 9.32 -18.26
C LEU A 428 -8.31 10.36 -18.96
N LEU A 429 -7.68 11.47 -19.37
CA LEU A 429 -8.30 12.60 -20.05
C LEU A 429 -9.45 12.12 -20.95
N ASP A 430 -10.62 12.66 -20.73
CA ASP A 430 -11.77 12.41 -21.58
C ASP A 430 -11.77 13.40 -22.74
N PHE A 431 -11.25 12.98 -23.87
CA PHE A 431 -11.17 13.82 -25.07
C PHE A 431 -12.53 14.10 -25.76
N ASN A 432 -13.62 13.54 -25.24
CA ASN A 432 -14.98 13.85 -25.69
C ASN A 432 -15.57 15.09 -25.00
N ARG A 433 -14.82 15.70 -24.07
CA ARG A 433 -15.24 16.92 -23.37
C ARG A 433 -14.16 18.00 -23.53
N PRO A 434 -14.00 18.54 -24.73
CA PRO A 434 -12.95 19.51 -25.04
C PRO A 434 -13.06 20.81 -24.21
N GLU A 435 -14.29 21.28 -23.94
CA GLU A 435 -14.55 22.51 -23.19
C GLU A 435 -13.99 22.44 -21.75
N HIS A 436 -13.95 21.24 -21.18
CA HIS A 436 -13.37 21.02 -19.86
C HIS A 436 -11.89 21.43 -19.79
N TYR A 437 -11.16 21.29 -20.90
CA TYR A 437 -9.72 21.56 -20.97
C TYR A 437 -9.41 22.92 -21.64
N MET A 438 -10.11 23.25 -22.71
CA MET A 438 -9.82 24.41 -23.56
C MET A 438 -10.72 25.62 -23.26
N GLY A 439 -11.76 25.44 -22.43
CA GLY A 439 -12.84 26.42 -22.23
C GLY A 439 -13.76 26.49 -23.46
N GLU A 440 -14.81 27.30 -23.38
CA GLU A 440 -15.68 27.62 -24.52
C GLU A 440 -14.87 28.24 -25.64
N HIS A 441 -15.12 27.81 -26.89
CA HIS A 441 -14.39 28.28 -28.04
C HIS A 441 -15.16 28.06 -29.35
N ILE A 442 -14.84 28.85 -30.33
CA ILE A 442 -15.46 28.79 -31.68
C ILE A 442 -14.83 27.66 -32.49
N CYS A 443 -13.51 27.59 -32.54
CA CYS A 443 -12.77 26.56 -33.27
C CYS A 443 -11.30 26.46 -32.86
N CYS A 444 -10.71 25.34 -33.28
CA CYS A 444 -9.26 25.12 -33.23
C CYS A 444 -8.66 25.19 -34.66
N ARG A 445 -7.47 25.81 -34.74
CA ARG A 445 -6.69 25.91 -35.99
C ARG A 445 -5.26 25.44 -35.74
N MET A 446 -4.59 25.01 -36.82
CA MET A 446 -3.15 24.79 -36.84
C MET A 446 -2.53 25.37 -38.09
N GLY A 447 -1.32 25.89 -37.99
CA GLY A 447 -0.66 26.54 -39.12
C GLY A 447 0.68 27.17 -38.76
N TYR A 448 1.12 28.09 -39.61
CA TYR A 448 2.41 28.75 -39.47
C TYR A 448 2.39 30.13 -40.14
N ALA A 449 3.36 30.99 -39.76
CA ALA A 449 3.59 32.26 -40.43
C ALA A 449 4.09 32.02 -41.88
N ALA A 450 3.60 32.77 -42.84
CA ALA A 450 4.08 32.68 -44.21
C ALA A 450 5.53 33.18 -44.36
N ASP A 451 5.90 34.21 -43.61
CA ASP A 451 7.24 34.79 -43.60
C ASP A 451 8.28 33.87 -42.91
N ASP A 452 9.30 33.47 -43.71
CA ASP A 452 10.39 32.58 -43.26
C ASP A 452 11.22 33.20 -42.13
N ASN A 453 11.39 34.51 -42.12
CA ASN A 453 12.15 35.23 -41.09
C ASN A 453 11.45 35.17 -39.71
N ILE A 454 10.11 35.26 -39.72
CA ILE A 454 9.31 35.06 -38.51
C ILE A 454 9.45 33.62 -38.02
N ARG A 455 9.40 32.62 -38.91
CA ARG A 455 9.52 31.21 -38.55
C ARG A 455 10.91 30.83 -38.00
N ALA A 456 11.97 31.41 -38.55
CA ALA A 456 13.36 31.11 -38.17
C ALA A 456 13.62 31.31 -36.69
N ASN A 457 13.06 32.33 -36.09
CA ASN A 457 13.23 32.66 -34.68
C ASN A 457 12.09 32.18 -33.76
N ALA A 458 11.02 31.66 -34.33
CA ALA A 458 9.85 31.22 -33.58
C ALA A 458 10.09 29.91 -32.81
N ALA A 459 9.50 29.79 -31.63
CA ALA A 459 9.49 28.56 -30.85
C ALA A 459 8.63 27.45 -31.48
N SER A 460 7.60 27.84 -32.25
CA SER A 460 6.73 26.96 -33.07
C SER A 460 6.57 27.53 -34.48
N GLY A 461 5.39 27.52 -35.08
CA GLY A 461 5.15 28.03 -36.41
C GLY A 461 5.14 29.54 -36.60
N GLY A 462 5.25 30.35 -35.55
CA GLY A 462 5.36 31.82 -35.64
C GLY A 462 4.03 32.56 -35.76
N MET A 463 2.86 31.92 -35.61
CA MET A 463 1.54 32.54 -35.80
C MET A 463 1.27 33.74 -34.87
N VAL A 464 1.79 33.76 -33.64
CA VAL A 464 1.62 34.89 -32.69
C VAL A 464 2.27 36.16 -33.29
N THR A 465 3.53 36.04 -33.68
CA THR A 465 4.28 37.17 -34.27
C THR A 465 3.66 37.63 -35.59
N ALA A 466 3.29 36.70 -36.44
CA ALA A 466 2.64 36.99 -37.74
C ALA A 466 1.31 37.73 -37.57
N LEU A 467 0.46 37.30 -36.61
CA LEU A 467 -0.84 37.93 -36.33
C LEU A 467 -0.61 39.38 -35.81
N LEU A 468 0.33 39.58 -34.88
CA LEU A 468 0.63 40.90 -34.35
C LEU A 468 1.22 41.83 -35.38
N CYS A 469 2.14 41.36 -36.23
CA CYS A 469 2.67 42.15 -37.36
C CYS A 469 1.57 42.57 -38.34
N HIS A 470 0.71 41.66 -38.71
CA HIS A 470 -0.41 41.93 -39.58
C HIS A 470 -1.37 42.98 -38.97
N MET A 471 -1.78 42.82 -37.71
CA MET A 471 -2.65 43.76 -37.02
C MET A 471 -2.02 45.18 -36.90
N LEU A 472 -0.71 45.24 -36.69
CA LEU A 472 0.03 46.48 -36.63
C LEU A 472 0.10 47.17 -37.99
N GLU A 473 0.40 46.41 -39.07
CA GLU A 473 0.43 46.88 -40.46
C GLU A 473 -0.96 47.37 -40.93
N LYS A 474 -2.05 46.78 -40.45
CA LYS A 474 -3.43 47.22 -40.72
C LYS A 474 -3.94 48.33 -39.84
N GLY A 475 -3.18 48.82 -38.86
CA GLY A 475 -3.63 49.84 -37.90
C GLY A 475 -4.75 49.35 -36.93
N GLU A 476 -4.91 48.04 -36.79
CA GLU A 476 -5.84 47.44 -35.82
C GLU A 476 -5.34 47.57 -34.39
N ILE A 477 -4.01 47.59 -34.24
CA ILE A 477 -3.30 47.90 -32.97
C ILE A 477 -2.22 48.94 -33.25
N ASP A 478 -1.89 49.73 -32.20
CA ASP A 478 -0.79 50.70 -32.22
C ASP A 478 0.45 50.14 -31.51
N GLY A 479 0.26 49.07 -30.72
CA GLY A 479 1.34 48.37 -30.06
C GLY A 479 0.93 47.01 -29.48
N ALA A 480 1.91 46.20 -29.16
CA ALA A 480 1.70 44.90 -28.49
C ALA A 480 2.61 44.75 -27.28
N TRP A 481 2.03 44.40 -26.12
CA TRP A 481 2.81 44.11 -24.92
C TRP A 481 3.39 42.69 -25.01
N VAL A 482 4.71 42.66 -25.16
CA VAL A 482 5.47 41.45 -25.44
C VAL A 482 6.66 41.32 -24.49
N THR A 483 7.29 40.16 -24.49
CA THR A 483 8.42 39.85 -23.61
C THR A 483 9.47 39.03 -24.36
N ARG A 484 10.74 39.34 -24.16
CA ARG A 484 11.87 38.53 -24.64
C ARG A 484 12.84 38.19 -23.51
N SER A 485 13.66 37.16 -23.71
CA SER A 485 14.82 36.90 -22.85
C SER A 485 15.90 37.94 -23.12
N GLU A 486 16.63 38.30 -22.09
CA GLU A 486 17.77 39.22 -22.16
C GLU A 486 18.89 38.69 -21.27
N ILE A 487 20.14 38.84 -21.70
CA ILE A 487 21.30 38.62 -20.88
C ILE A 487 22.03 39.95 -20.75
N LYS A 488 22.21 40.41 -19.53
CA LYS A 488 22.90 41.65 -19.20
C LYS A 488 23.93 41.40 -18.11
N ASP A 489 25.18 41.80 -18.33
CA ASP A 489 26.30 41.60 -17.40
C ASP A 489 26.41 40.09 -16.96
N GLY A 490 26.34 39.17 -17.91
CA GLY A 490 26.37 37.73 -17.66
C GLY A 490 25.18 37.15 -16.91
N LYS A 491 24.13 37.95 -16.61
CA LYS A 491 22.93 37.51 -15.88
C LYS A 491 21.76 37.33 -16.83
N LEU A 492 21.15 36.13 -16.77
CA LEU A 492 19.94 35.84 -17.53
C LEU A 492 18.72 36.49 -16.88
N GLY A 493 17.98 37.24 -17.68
CA GLY A 493 16.77 37.95 -17.30
C GLY A 493 15.74 38.00 -18.44
N TYR A 494 14.82 38.94 -18.33
CA TYR A 494 13.82 39.23 -19.36
C TYR A 494 13.61 40.75 -19.49
N LYS A 495 13.21 41.16 -20.69
CA LYS A 495 12.72 42.53 -20.97
C LYS A 495 11.27 42.40 -21.44
N THR A 496 10.36 43.17 -20.80
CA THR A 496 9.01 43.38 -21.29
C THR A 496 8.86 44.80 -21.77
N PHE A 497 8.13 44.98 -22.87
CA PHE A 497 7.97 46.25 -23.52
C PHE A 497 6.75 46.26 -24.44
N ILE A 498 6.32 47.42 -24.88
CA ILE A 498 5.31 47.61 -25.92
C ILE A 498 6.05 47.73 -27.25
N ALA A 499 5.89 46.75 -28.12
CA ALA A 499 6.43 46.78 -29.47
C ALA A 499 5.47 47.56 -30.38
N THR A 500 5.98 48.57 -31.06
CA THR A 500 5.25 49.46 -31.97
C THR A 500 5.68 49.30 -33.42
N THR A 501 6.69 48.48 -33.68
CA THR A 501 7.21 48.19 -35.01
C THR A 501 7.29 46.70 -35.28
N LYS A 502 7.23 46.29 -36.56
CA LYS A 502 7.44 44.91 -37.00
C LYS A 502 8.77 44.34 -36.49
N GLN A 503 9.83 45.13 -36.56
CA GLN A 503 11.15 44.73 -36.07
C GLN A 503 11.15 44.39 -34.58
N GLU A 504 10.54 45.21 -33.73
CA GLU A 504 10.40 44.92 -32.29
C GLU A 504 9.56 43.71 -32.00
N LEU A 505 8.47 43.44 -32.78
CA LEU A 505 7.68 42.24 -32.70
C LEU A 505 8.50 40.99 -33.08
N MET A 506 9.29 41.03 -34.14
CA MET A 506 10.21 39.98 -34.53
C MET A 506 11.27 39.71 -33.46
N GLU A 507 11.79 40.74 -32.82
CA GLU A 507 12.72 40.63 -31.69
C GLU A 507 12.09 40.02 -30.46
N SER A 508 10.78 40.10 -30.26
CA SER A 508 10.07 39.43 -29.17
C SER A 508 9.82 37.94 -29.40
N SER A 509 10.09 37.44 -30.63
CA SER A 509 9.85 36.04 -30.98
C SER A 509 10.66 35.05 -30.11
N SER A 510 10.20 33.82 -30.02
CA SER A 510 10.65 32.74 -29.14
C SER A 510 10.03 32.78 -27.73
N SER A 511 9.92 31.60 -27.13
CA SER A 511 9.37 31.44 -25.78
C SER A 511 10.41 31.78 -24.70
N VAL A 512 9.95 32.28 -23.55
CA VAL A 512 10.78 32.47 -22.35
C VAL A 512 10.27 31.50 -21.25
N TYR A 513 11.11 30.59 -20.80
CA TYR A 513 10.74 29.55 -19.83
C TYR A 513 11.27 29.85 -18.40
N MET A 514 11.10 31.09 -17.95
CA MET A 514 11.43 31.51 -16.61
C MET A 514 10.26 32.24 -15.97
N HIS A 515 10.31 32.38 -14.63
CA HIS A 515 9.30 33.15 -13.93
C HIS A 515 9.46 34.65 -14.20
N MET A 516 8.40 35.29 -14.65
CA MET A 516 8.36 36.71 -14.97
C MET A 516 7.14 37.35 -14.29
N PRO A 517 7.33 38.23 -13.29
CA PRO A 517 6.21 38.90 -12.62
C PRO A 517 5.72 40.10 -13.46
N LEU A 518 5.15 39.85 -14.64
CA LEU A 518 4.78 40.88 -15.62
C LEU A 518 3.78 41.91 -15.08
N MET A 519 2.91 41.56 -14.14
CA MET A 519 1.94 42.48 -13.54
C MET A 519 2.60 43.66 -12.82
N LYS A 520 3.90 43.59 -12.49
CA LYS A 520 4.66 44.73 -11.96
C LYS A 520 4.94 45.81 -12.99
N HIS A 521 4.76 45.53 -14.27
CA HIS A 521 5.06 46.41 -15.39
C HIS A 521 3.80 46.94 -16.10
N VAL A 522 2.64 46.79 -15.47
CA VAL A 522 1.35 47.14 -16.06
C VAL A 522 1.20 48.67 -16.26
N ASP A 523 1.92 49.50 -15.51
CA ASP A 523 1.87 50.96 -15.63
C ASP A 523 2.24 51.42 -17.05
N MET A 524 3.16 50.73 -17.72
CA MET A 524 3.50 51.04 -19.13
C MET A 524 2.30 50.94 -20.09
N LEU A 525 1.29 50.07 -19.77
CA LEU A 525 0.07 49.98 -20.55
C LEU A 525 -0.90 51.12 -20.25
N ARG A 526 -0.92 51.58 -19.01
CA ARG A 526 -1.73 52.76 -18.60
C ARG A 526 -1.27 54.03 -19.29
N GLU A 527 0.05 54.18 -19.37
CA GLU A 527 0.73 55.37 -19.97
C GLU A 527 0.71 55.34 -21.52
N PHE A 528 0.58 54.18 -22.14
CA PHE A 528 0.56 54.06 -23.61
C PHE A 528 -0.72 54.65 -24.21
N ASN A 529 -0.55 55.48 -25.25
CA ASN A 529 -1.67 56.06 -26.01
C ASN A 529 -1.88 55.25 -27.29
N GLY A 530 -2.98 54.47 -27.31
CA GLY A 530 -3.33 53.69 -28.49
C GLY A 530 -3.93 52.32 -28.16
N LYS A 531 -4.27 51.57 -29.19
CA LYS A 531 -4.86 50.23 -29.14
C LYS A 531 -3.77 49.20 -28.88
N LEU A 532 -3.99 48.32 -27.90
CA LEU A 532 -3.01 47.35 -27.47
C LEU A 532 -3.48 45.91 -27.72
N ALA A 533 -2.55 45.08 -28.17
CA ALA A 533 -2.62 43.64 -27.98
C ALA A 533 -1.73 43.20 -26.82
N VAL A 534 -2.09 42.15 -26.08
CA VAL A 534 -1.28 41.65 -24.95
C VAL A 534 -0.99 40.19 -25.12
N VAL A 535 0.24 39.75 -24.80
CA VAL A 535 0.66 38.32 -24.90
C VAL A 535 1.04 37.79 -23.52
N LEU A 536 0.24 36.93 -22.93
CA LEU A 536 0.38 36.46 -21.56
C LEU A 536 0.17 34.93 -21.41
N VAL A 537 0.73 34.36 -20.35
CA VAL A 537 0.47 32.98 -19.94
C VAL A 537 -0.77 32.90 -19.01
N PRO A 538 -1.39 31.71 -18.79
CA PRO A 538 -2.69 31.59 -18.13
C PRO A 538 -2.87 32.33 -16.82
N CYS A 539 -1.91 32.21 -15.88
CA CYS A 539 -2.03 32.87 -14.58
C CYS A 539 -1.90 34.39 -14.67
N GLN A 540 -1.07 34.88 -15.58
CA GLN A 540 -0.92 36.32 -15.86
C GLN A 540 -2.18 36.85 -16.54
N MET A 541 -2.73 36.12 -17.52
CA MET A 541 -3.94 36.51 -18.23
C MET A 541 -5.16 36.59 -17.30
N ARG A 542 -5.29 35.66 -16.36
CA ARG A 542 -6.37 35.74 -15.34
C ARG A 542 -6.23 36.96 -14.45
N ALA A 543 -5.01 37.22 -13.95
CA ALA A 543 -4.73 38.41 -13.14
C ALA A 543 -5.01 39.69 -13.91
N PHE A 544 -4.56 39.73 -15.18
CA PHE A 544 -4.76 40.88 -16.05
C PHE A 544 -6.23 41.12 -16.40
N THR A 545 -6.98 40.05 -16.72
CA THR A 545 -8.41 40.14 -17.00
C THR A 545 -9.20 40.64 -15.79
N ALA A 546 -8.88 40.16 -14.57
CA ALA A 546 -9.50 40.63 -13.35
C ALA A 546 -9.20 42.10 -13.04
N MET A 547 -8.03 42.59 -13.47
CA MET A 547 -7.67 44.00 -13.36
C MET A 547 -8.44 44.84 -14.37
N LEU A 548 -8.58 44.41 -15.63
CA LEU A 548 -9.37 45.11 -16.67
C LEU A 548 -10.85 45.28 -16.28
N GLU A 549 -11.41 44.35 -15.49
CA GLU A 549 -12.79 44.49 -14.95
C GLU A 549 -12.95 45.71 -14.00
N ARG A 550 -11.86 46.17 -13.40
CA ARG A 550 -11.82 47.30 -12.46
C ARG A 550 -11.32 48.60 -13.06
N GLU A 551 -10.69 48.53 -14.24
CA GLU A 551 -10.03 49.65 -14.91
C GLU A 551 -10.57 49.87 -16.34
N THR A 552 -11.70 50.55 -16.47
CA THR A 552 -12.39 50.77 -17.75
C THR A 552 -11.47 51.41 -18.79
N ALA A 553 -10.72 52.44 -18.45
CA ALA A 553 -9.82 53.12 -19.37
C ALA A 553 -8.74 52.19 -19.96
N LEU A 554 -8.19 51.26 -19.17
CA LEU A 554 -7.23 50.26 -19.65
C LEU A 554 -7.93 49.19 -20.47
N LYS A 555 -9.14 48.81 -20.09
CA LYS A 555 -9.97 47.80 -20.79
C LYS A 555 -10.28 48.26 -22.24
N GLU A 556 -10.58 49.52 -22.43
CA GLU A 556 -10.87 50.12 -23.75
C GLU A 556 -9.65 50.13 -24.68
N LYS A 557 -8.44 50.28 -24.14
CA LYS A 557 -7.19 50.22 -24.92
C LYS A 557 -6.86 48.79 -25.40
N VAL A 558 -7.25 47.77 -24.65
CA VAL A 558 -6.89 46.37 -24.95
C VAL A 558 -7.86 45.73 -25.94
N VAL A 559 -7.48 45.66 -27.19
CA VAL A 559 -8.29 45.17 -28.29
C VAL A 559 -8.17 43.67 -28.50
N LEU A 560 -7.04 43.03 -28.13
CA LEU A 560 -6.87 41.58 -28.26
C LEU A 560 -5.98 41.00 -27.15
N LYS A 561 -6.45 39.90 -26.55
CA LYS A 561 -5.72 39.12 -25.54
C LYS A 561 -5.24 37.80 -26.14
N LEU A 562 -3.94 37.66 -26.35
CA LEU A 562 -3.29 36.48 -26.87
C LEU A 562 -2.72 35.65 -25.73
N GLY A 563 -3.22 34.45 -25.57
CA GLY A 563 -2.75 33.49 -24.56
C GLY A 563 -1.64 32.59 -25.11
N LEU A 564 -0.72 32.19 -24.26
CA LEU A 564 0.25 31.14 -24.58
C LEU A 564 -0.04 29.88 -23.77
N TYR A 565 0.01 28.70 -24.40
CA TYR A 565 -0.12 27.44 -23.66
C TYR A 565 1.00 27.31 -22.63
N CYS A 566 0.64 26.91 -21.42
CA CYS A 566 1.59 26.87 -20.33
C CYS A 566 1.54 25.52 -19.58
N SER A 567 2.69 24.87 -19.47
CA SER A 567 2.85 23.64 -18.67
C SER A 567 3.46 23.90 -17.30
N GLY A 568 3.90 25.14 -17.00
CA GLY A 568 4.50 25.55 -15.73
C GLY A 568 5.65 26.53 -15.93
N SER A 569 5.92 27.31 -14.90
CA SER A 569 7.04 28.25 -14.83
C SER A 569 8.11 27.76 -13.85
N HIS A 570 9.35 28.09 -14.13
CA HIS A 570 10.52 27.66 -13.37
C HIS A 570 11.35 28.88 -12.97
N ASN A 571 12.20 28.73 -11.94
CA ASN A 571 13.21 29.75 -11.67
C ASN A 571 14.35 29.65 -12.70
N GLU A 572 15.24 30.61 -12.71
CA GLU A 572 16.36 30.72 -13.67
C GLU A 572 17.32 29.51 -13.60
N ASN A 573 17.44 28.84 -12.46
CA ASN A 573 18.31 27.69 -12.31
C ASN A 573 17.95 26.52 -13.22
N ALA A 574 16.67 26.41 -13.62
CA ALA A 574 16.25 25.42 -14.62
C ALA A 574 16.98 25.59 -15.96
N THR A 575 17.46 26.80 -16.24
CA THR A 575 18.24 27.18 -17.44
C THR A 575 19.73 27.26 -17.14
N LEU A 576 20.12 27.89 -16.06
CA LEU A 576 21.53 28.13 -15.71
C LEU A 576 22.29 26.82 -15.41
N VAL A 577 21.67 25.88 -14.69
CA VAL A 577 22.32 24.60 -14.35
C VAL A 577 22.71 23.81 -15.60
N PRO A 578 21.82 23.56 -16.59
CA PRO A 578 22.23 22.87 -17.81
C PRO A 578 23.25 23.65 -18.65
N LEU A 579 23.19 24.98 -18.73
CA LEU A 579 24.18 25.78 -19.45
C LEU A 579 25.56 25.65 -18.81
N LYS A 580 25.65 25.79 -17.46
CA LYS A 580 26.88 25.58 -16.70
C LYS A 580 27.46 24.17 -16.90
N LYS A 581 26.61 23.14 -16.80
CA LYS A 581 27.01 21.74 -17.02
C LYS A 581 27.59 21.49 -18.44
N LYS A 582 27.12 22.28 -19.42
CA LYS A 582 27.59 22.20 -20.82
C LYS A 582 28.69 23.21 -21.14
N LYS A 583 29.21 23.91 -20.13
CA LYS A 583 30.29 24.89 -20.27
C LYS A 583 29.97 25.98 -21.30
N ILE A 584 28.72 26.48 -21.29
CA ILE A 584 28.26 27.59 -22.11
C ILE A 584 28.29 28.84 -21.22
N PRO A 585 29.23 29.77 -21.43
CA PRO A 585 29.32 31.01 -20.65
C PRO A 585 28.18 31.98 -21.02
N LEU A 586 27.83 32.84 -20.09
CA LEU A 586 26.89 33.94 -20.33
C LEU A 586 27.60 35.30 -20.46
N ASP A 587 28.90 35.34 -20.19
CA ASP A 587 29.71 36.56 -20.39
C ASP A 587 29.82 36.88 -21.88
N GLY A 588 29.58 38.14 -22.27
CA GLY A 588 29.47 38.59 -23.64
C GLY A 588 28.24 38.08 -24.39
N ALA A 589 27.32 37.36 -23.69
CA ALA A 589 26.07 36.92 -24.30
C ALA A 589 25.02 38.05 -24.24
N LYS A 590 24.27 38.19 -25.34
CA LYS A 590 23.21 39.19 -25.50
C LYS A 590 21.83 38.59 -25.22
N ARG A 591 21.61 37.36 -25.65
CA ARG A 591 20.26 36.74 -25.62
C ARG A 591 20.29 35.23 -25.58
N LEU A 592 19.27 34.65 -24.97
CA LEU A 592 18.98 33.21 -25.03
C LEU A 592 17.67 32.95 -25.78
N TYR A 593 17.73 32.34 -26.93
CA TYR A 593 16.56 31.75 -27.56
C TYR A 593 16.33 30.34 -26.95
N TYR A 594 15.26 30.20 -26.17
CA TYR A 594 14.97 28.92 -25.51
C TYR A 594 14.64 27.81 -26.51
N ARG A 595 14.00 28.19 -27.63
CA ARG A 595 13.66 27.27 -28.73
C ARG A 595 13.60 28.00 -30.05
N ARG A 596 14.39 27.57 -31.03
CA ARG A 596 14.26 27.95 -32.44
C ARG A 596 14.67 26.78 -33.34
N GLY A 597 14.42 26.87 -34.64
CA GLY A 597 14.67 25.76 -35.57
C GLY A 597 13.60 24.67 -35.53
N HIS A 598 13.82 23.56 -36.25
CA HIS A 598 12.80 22.54 -36.53
C HIS A 598 12.44 21.66 -35.31
N TRP A 599 11.27 21.06 -35.35
CA TRP A 599 10.63 20.12 -34.40
C TRP A 599 10.74 20.59 -32.93
N ARG A 600 11.51 19.91 -32.06
CA ARG A 600 11.63 20.33 -30.65
C ARG A 600 12.44 21.60 -30.43
N GLY A 601 13.21 22.02 -31.45
CA GLY A 601 13.99 23.21 -31.44
C GLY A 601 15.37 23.08 -30.77
N LEU A 602 16.15 24.12 -30.92
CA LEU A 602 17.46 24.32 -30.31
C LEU A 602 17.41 25.48 -29.31
N SER A 603 18.02 25.30 -28.15
CA SER A 603 18.31 26.41 -27.26
C SER A 603 19.61 27.06 -27.73
N THR A 604 19.57 28.38 -28.04
CA THR A 604 20.69 29.11 -28.64
C THR A 604 21.04 30.29 -27.79
N VAL A 605 22.28 30.39 -27.35
CA VAL A 605 22.87 31.59 -26.75
C VAL A 605 23.54 32.39 -27.87
N GLN A 606 23.12 33.62 -28.04
CA GLN A 606 23.68 34.58 -28.99
C GLN A 606 24.57 35.57 -28.24
N TYR A 607 25.78 35.80 -28.76
CA TYR A 607 26.77 36.68 -28.18
C TYR A 607 26.81 38.04 -28.91
N GLU A 608 27.46 39.03 -28.28
CA GLU A 608 27.58 40.40 -28.83
C GLU A 608 28.38 40.44 -30.12
N ASP A 609 29.37 39.57 -30.27
CA ASP A 609 30.18 39.35 -31.48
C ASP A 609 29.45 38.69 -32.65
N GLY A 610 28.16 38.37 -32.46
CA GLY A 610 27.33 37.68 -33.46
C GLY A 610 27.48 36.14 -33.43
N SER A 611 28.42 35.60 -32.68
CA SER A 611 28.56 34.14 -32.56
C SER A 611 27.40 33.49 -31.81
N GLU A 612 27.18 32.19 -32.04
CA GLU A 612 26.09 31.43 -31.42
C GLU A 612 26.55 30.10 -30.89
N ARG A 613 26.03 29.71 -29.73
CA ARG A 613 26.18 28.36 -29.18
C ARG A 613 24.84 27.72 -29.01
N THR A 614 24.68 26.51 -29.56
CA THR A 614 23.40 25.79 -29.59
C THR A 614 23.44 24.49 -28.80
N LEU A 615 22.33 24.18 -28.17
CA LEU A 615 22.07 22.90 -27.51
C LEU A 615 20.71 22.38 -27.96
N SER A 616 20.56 21.05 -28.09
CA SER A 616 19.23 20.49 -28.32
C SER A 616 18.33 20.76 -27.11
N TYR A 617 17.13 21.23 -27.33
CA TYR A 617 16.15 21.57 -26.28
C TYR A 617 15.94 20.46 -25.23
N PRO A 618 15.89 19.16 -25.57
CA PRO A 618 15.81 18.09 -24.58
C PRO A 618 17.00 18.00 -23.61
N LYS A 619 18.19 18.48 -24.02
CA LYS A 619 19.41 18.48 -23.20
C LYS A 619 19.58 19.74 -22.35
N THR A 620 18.64 20.65 -22.39
CA THR A 620 18.60 21.90 -21.63
C THR A 620 17.52 21.89 -20.56
N ILE A 621 16.65 22.87 -20.52
CA ILE A 621 15.58 23.04 -19.53
C ILE A 621 14.61 21.86 -19.46
N CYS A 622 14.44 21.14 -20.55
CA CYS A 622 13.43 20.07 -20.64
C CYS A 622 13.69 18.93 -19.62
N ALA A 623 14.94 18.62 -19.31
CA ALA A 623 15.29 17.58 -18.35
C ALA A 623 14.78 17.91 -16.92
N TYR A 624 14.96 19.15 -16.49
CA TYR A 624 14.54 19.63 -15.17
C TYR A 624 13.05 19.93 -15.11
N LYS A 625 12.48 20.50 -16.19
CA LYS A 625 11.06 20.78 -16.32
C LYS A 625 10.21 19.52 -16.12
N ASN A 626 10.60 18.42 -16.71
CA ASN A 626 9.86 17.17 -16.63
C ASN A 626 9.91 16.48 -15.26
N ALA A 627 10.92 16.81 -14.44
CA ALA A 627 11.08 16.31 -13.07
C ALA A 627 10.55 17.32 -12.03
N TYR A 628 9.95 18.43 -12.46
CA TYR A 628 9.49 19.54 -11.60
C TYR A 628 10.57 20.18 -10.73
N PHE A 629 11.82 19.90 -11.02
CA PHE A 629 12.94 20.62 -10.40
C PHE A 629 12.84 22.10 -10.76
N PHE A 630 12.98 22.96 -9.79
CA PHE A 630 12.88 24.41 -9.95
C PHE A 630 11.50 24.96 -10.33
N SER A 631 10.45 24.13 -10.32
CA SER A 631 9.07 24.57 -10.56
C SER A 631 8.47 25.24 -9.33
N ARG A 632 7.62 26.25 -9.54
CA ARG A 632 6.85 26.85 -8.45
C ARG A 632 5.76 25.90 -7.97
N GLU A 633 5.48 25.88 -6.66
CA GLU A 633 4.43 25.04 -6.07
C GLU A 633 3.07 25.34 -6.70
N SER A 634 2.72 26.61 -6.90
CA SER A 634 1.49 27.04 -7.56
C SER A 634 1.34 26.52 -9.00
N CYS A 635 2.44 26.30 -9.72
CA CYS A 635 2.40 25.69 -11.05
C CYS A 635 2.09 24.19 -10.99
N MET A 636 2.43 23.52 -9.88
CA MET A 636 2.20 22.09 -9.72
C MET A 636 0.73 21.75 -9.54
N VAL A 637 -0.09 22.67 -9.03
CA VAL A 637 -1.53 22.52 -8.81
C VAL A 637 -2.39 23.27 -9.83
N CYS A 638 -1.78 24.02 -10.74
CA CYS A 638 -2.48 24.79 -11.75
C CYS A 638 -3.14 23.90 -12.81
N GLN A 639 -4.44 24.10 -13.07
CA GLN A 639 -5.23 23.33 -14.03
C GLN A 639 -5.51 24.04 -15.37
N ASP A 640 -4.95 25.24 -15.59
CA ASP A 640 -5.11 25.95 -16.86
C ASP A 640 -3.88 25.74 -17.75
N HIS A 641 -4.09 25.09 -18.90
CA HIS A 641 -3.08 24.85 -19.92
C HIS A 641 -3.24 25.77 -21.13
N TYR A 642 -4.49 25.98 -21.54
CA TYR A 642 -4.81 26.64 -22.81
C TYR A 642 -5.07 28.13 -22.68
N CYS A 643 -4.87 28.72 -21.51
CA CYS A 643 -5.16 30.14 -21.26
C CYS A 643 -6.63 30.51 -21.57
N ASN A 644 -7.54 29.90 -20.82
CA ASN A 644 -8.97 29.92 -21.12
C ASN A 644 -9.61 31.33 -21.02
N THR A 645 -8.95 32.30 -20.41
CA THR A 645 -9.41 33.70 -20.30
C THR A 645 -8.88 34.62 -21.45
N ALA A 646 -8.10 34.09 -22.38
CA ALA A 646 -7.66 34.80 -23.58
C ALA A 646 -8.68 34.74 -24.69
N ASP A 647 -8.68 35.74 -25.59
CA ASP A 647 -9.53 35.76 -26.80
C ASP A 647 -9.10 34.74 -27.83
N ILE A 648 -7.80 34.54 -27.97
CA ILE A 648 -7.15 33.51 -28.76
C ILE A 648 -5.91 33.02 -28.03
N SER A 649 -5.65 31.72 -28.04
CA SER A 649 -4.45 31.16 -27.40
C SER A 649 -3.67 30.23 -28.31
N PHE A 650 -2.35 30.22 -28.14
CA PHE A 650 -1.41 29.57 -29.04
C PHE A 650 -0.46 28.61 -28.32
N GLY A 651 -0.01 27.59 -29.02
CA GLY A 651 1.01 26.67 -28.55
C GLY A 651 1.54 25.75 -29.63
N ASP A 652 2.46 24.89 -29.24
CA ASP A 652 2.99 23.87 -30.13
C ASP A 652 1.93 22.84 -30.48
N ILE A 653 2.08 22.17 -31.63
CA ILE A 653 1.32 20.99 -31.98
C ILE A 653 2.21 19.74 -31.96
N TRP A 654 2.02 18.87 -30.97
CA TRP A 654 2.87 17.69 -30.75
C TRP A 654 2.28 16.40 -31.35
N LEU A 655 1.73 16.49 -32.58
CA LEU A 655 1.26 15.32 -33.32
C LEU A 655 2.44 14.58 -33.95
N LYS A 656 2.42 13.25 -33.93
CA LYS A 656 3.52 12.43 -34.47
C LYS A 656 3.81 12.67 -35.95
N GLU A 657 2.76 12.89 -36.72
CA GLU A 657 2.84 13.21 -38.16
C GLU A 657 3.63 14.50 -38.42
N MET A 658 3.54 15.47 -37.51
CA MET A 658 4.24 16.77 -37.67
C MET A 658 5.76 16.66 -37.50
N LYS A 659 6.27 15.55 -36.98
CA LYS A 659 7.72 15.34 -36.83
C LYS A 659 8.45 15.28 -38.16
N LYS A 660 7.78 14.78 -39.19
CA LYS A 660 8.32 14.67 -40.58
C LYS A 660 8.02 15.90 -41.43
N ASN A 661 7.17 16.82 -40.97
CA ASN A 661 6.86 18.02 -41.72
C ASN A 661 8.06 18.98 -41.64
N PRO A 662 8.55 19.52 -42.77
CA PRO A 662 9.69 20.44 -42.78
C PRO A 662 9.39 21.75 -42.06
N ILE A 663 8.13 22.17 -41.99
CA ILE A 663 7.70 23.41 -41.34
C ILE A 663 7.07 23.08 -39.98
N LYS A 664 7.54 23.73 -38.90
CA LYS A 664 6.87 23.68 -37.59
C LYS A 664 5.52 24.37 -37.67
N HIS A 665 4.53 23.78 -36.98
CA HIS A 665 3.20 24.34 -36.86
C HIS A 665 2.95 24.86 -35.45
N THR A 666 2.21 25.93 -35.35
CA THR A 666 1.53 26.42 -34.15
C THR A 666 0.10 25.93 -34.16
N SER A 667 -0.47 25.61 -33.01
CA SER A 667 -1.90 25.43 -32.85
C SER A 667 -2.51 26.62 -32.11
N CYS A 668 -3.78 26.92 -32.38
CA CYS A 668 -4.51 27.92 -31.62
C CYS A 668 -5.94 27.51 -31.32
N VAL A 669 -6.49 28.10 -30.25
CA VAL A 669 -7.89 28.00 -29.83
C VAL A 669 -8.49 29.39 -29.88
N ILE A 670 -9.50 29.61 -30.72
CA ILE A 670 -10.15 30.90 -30.95
C ILE A 670 -11.47 30.91 -30.17
N ARG A 671 -11.71 31.91 -29.31
CA ARG A 671 -12.81 31.88 -28.35
C ARG A 671 -13.92 32.90 -28.61
N ASN A 672 -13.64 33.96 -29.33
CA ASN A 672 -14.66 34.96 -29.63
C ASN A 672 -14.55 35.51 -31.07
N GLU A 673 -15.61 36.17 -31.54
CA GLU A 673 -15.72 36.70 -32.89
C GLU A 673 -14.67 37.74 -33.23
N ARG A 674 -14.23 38.56 -32.27
CA ARG A 674 -13.16 39.56 -32.47
C ARG A 674 -11.86 38.86 -32.85
N ALA A 675 -11.47 37.86 -32.08
CA ALA A 675 -10.26 37.07 -32.36
C ALA A 675 -10.37 36.28 -33.67
N MET A 676 -11.57 35.76 -33.99
CA MET A 676 -11.82 35.08 -35.24
C MET A 676 -11.65 36.04 -36.42
N LYS A 677 -12.19 37.25 -36.36
CA LYS A 677 -12.06 38.26 -37.43
C LYS A 677 -10.58 38.65 -37.65
N ALA A 678 -9.86 38.97 -36.61
CA ALA A 678 -8.44 39.31 -36.72
C ALA A 678 -7.61 38.15 -37.28
N PHE A 679 -7.84 36.92 -36.80
CA PHE A 679 -7.14 35.74 -37.31
C PHE A 679 -7.46 35.42 -38.76
N GLN A 680 -8.73 35.51 -39.14
CA GLN A 680 -9.17 35.24 -40.53
C GLN A 680 -8.61 36.30 -41.49
N SER A 681 -8.59 37.59 -41.13
CA SER A 681 -7.96 38.63 -41.89
C SER A 681 -6.47 38.33 -42.16
N ALA A 682 -5.72 37.88 -41.15
CA ALA A 682 -4.33 37.51 -41.36
C ALA A 682 -4.14 36.25 -42.24
N VAL A 683 -5.14 35.36 -42.30
CA VAL A 683 -5.14 34.20 -43.19
C VAL A 683 -5.48 34.64 -44.64
N ASP A 684 -6.51 35.48 -44.81
CA ASP A 684 -6.98 35.94 -46.11
C ASP A 684 -5.93 36.80 -46.83
N ASP A 685 -5.18 37.59 -46.06
CA ASP A 685 -4.05 38.40 -46.58
C ASP A 685 -2.73 37.60 -46.71
N GLY A 686 -2.78 36.29 -46.43
CA GLY A 686 -1.63 35.40 -46.64
C GLY A 686 -0.49 35.55 -45.58
N ALA A 687 -0.67 36.31 -44.50
CA ALA A 687 0.30 36.40 -43.44
C ALA A 687 0.43 35.11 -42.59
N ILE A 688 -0.67 34.37 -42.50
CA ILE A 688 -0.76 33.09 -41.79
C ILE A 688 -1.32 32.01 -42.74
N ILE A 689 -0.67 30.86 -42.78
CA ILE A 689 -1.18 29.67 -43.49
C ILE A 689 -1.74 28.72 -42.42
N ALA A 690 -3.05 28.49 -42.42
CA ALA A 690 -3.71 27.70 -41.37
C ALA A 690 -4.82 26.80 -41.90
N SER A 691 -5.05 25.70 -41.21
CA SER A 691 -6.14 24.76 -41.43
C SER A 691 -6.90 24.46 -40.14
N ARG A 692 -8.17 24.01 -40.28
CA ARG A 692 -8.96 23.59 -39.12
C ARG A 692 -8.41 22.28 -38.58
N ILE A 693 -8.43 22.13 -37.24
CA ILE A 693 -8.10 20.90 -36.55
C ILE A 693 -9.24 20.51 -35.60
N ASP A 694 -9.54 19.22 -35.56
CA ASP A 694 -10.54 18.67 -34.65
C ASP A 694 -10.09 18.80 -33.17
N ASP A 695 -11.04 19.11 -32.30
CA ASP A 695 -10.78 19.33 -30.88
C ASP A 695 -10.16 18.11 -30.20
N SER A 696 -10.61 16.91 -30.52
CA SER A 696 -10.03 15.70 -29.95
C SER A 696 -8.59 15.49 -30.41
N LYS A 697 -8.27 15.87 -31.63
CA LYS A 697 -6.92 15.84 -32.19
C LYS A 697 -6.05 16.93 -31.57
N MET A 698 -6.62 18.11 -31.28
CA MET A 698 -5.99 19.18 -30.54
C MET A 698 -5.61 18.71 -29.14
N LEU A 699 -6.54 18.14 -28.38
CA LEU A 699 -6.29 17.60 -27.05
C LEU A 699 -5.23 16.49 -27.05
N ARG A 700 -5.27 15.57 -28.03
CA ARG A 700 -4.25 14.51 -28.19
C ARG A 700 -2.85 15.10 -28.41
N SER A 701 -2.74 16.22 -29.13
CA SER A 701 -1.47 16.90 -29.35
C SER A 701 -0.83 17.39 -28.05
N GLN A 702 -1.66 17.72 -27.05
CA GLN A 702 -1.23 18.25 -25.75
C GLN A 702 -1.34 17.21 -24.59
N LYS A 703 -1.63 15.94 -24.91
CA LYS A 703 -1.91 14.88 -23.93
C LYS A 703 -0.98 14.89 -22.70
N ARG A 704 0.32 15.06 -22.90
CA ARG A 704 1.31 15.07 -21.83
C ARG A 704 1.12 16.24 -20.87
N ALA A 705 0.90 17.45 -21.42
CA ALA A 705 0.66 18.65 -20.62
C ALA A 705 -0.67 18.56 -19.88
N LEU A 706 -1.70 17.99 -20.51
CA LEU A 706 -3.02 17.81 -19.90
C LEU A 706 -2.99 16.78 -18.76
N VAL A 707 -2.31 15.63 -18.92
CA VAL A 707 -2.10 14.68 -17.83
C VAL A 707 -1.45 15.39 -16.63
N PHE A 708 -0.45 16.22 -16.91
CA PHE A 708 0.21 16.98 -15.86
C PHE A 708 -0.72 17.97 -15.16
N LYS A 709 -1.43 18.80 -15.95
CA LYS A 709 -2.28 19.89 -15.46
C LYS A 709 -3.59 19.43 -14.80
N PHE A 710 -4.13 18.29 -15.18
CA PHE A 710 -5.41 17.81 -14.66
C PHE A 710 -5.26 16.60 -13.74
N ASN A 711 -4.49 15.59 -14.14
CA ASN A 711 -4.37 14.38 -13.33
C ASN A 711 -3.34 14.53 -12.19
N CYS A 712 -2.11 14.97 -12.53
CA CYS A 712 -1.06 15.13 -11.54
C CYS A 712 -1.30 16.34 -10.63
N ALA A 713 -1.87 17.43 -11.13
CA ALA A 713 -2.14 18.63 -10.35
C ALA A 713 -3.14 18.34 -9.23
N LYS A 714 -4.21 17.61 -9.51
CA LYS A 714 -5.20 17.23 -8.50
C LYS A 714 -4.58 16.37 -7.39
N ALA A 715 -3.79 15.36 -7.75
CA ALA A 715 -3.11 14.51 -6.77
C ALA A 715 -2.11 15.31 -5.90
N LYS A 716 -1.45 16.31 -6.48
CA LYS A 716 -0.53 17.19 -5.74
C LYS A 716 -1.26 18.16 -4.85
N GLN A 717 -2.39 18.68 -5.29
CA GLN A 717 -3.25 19.50 -4.46
C GLN A 717 -3.70 18.74 -3.20
N GLU A 718 -4.21 17.52 -3.35
CA GLU A 718 -4.57 16.64 -2.23
C GLU A 718 -3.37 16.37 -1.29
N MET A 719 -2.17 16.22 -1.84
CA MET A 719 -0.94 16.04 -1.06
C MET A 719 -0.58 17.31 -0.27
N PHE A 720 -0.62 18.48 -0.90
CA PHE A 720 -0.29 19.76 -0.24
C PHE A 720 -1.30 20.12 0.86
N GLU A 721 -2.59 19.85 0.64
CA GLU A 721 -3.64 20.00 1.65
C GLU A 721 -3.37 19.11 2.89
N LYS A 722 -2.99 17.84 2.67
CA LYS A 722 -2.58 16.94 3.77
C LYS A 722 -1.31 17.40 4.50
N MET A 723 -0.45 18.17 3.85
CA MET A 723 0.74 18.80 4.45
C MET A 723 0.44 20.15 5.12
N GLY A 724 -0.83 20.57 5.18
CA GLY A 724 -1.25 21.87 5.76
C GLY A 724 -0.88 23.07 4.90
N LYS A 725 -0.47 22.90 3.65
CA LYS A 725 -0.15 23.99 2.73
C LYS A 725 -1.41 24.46 2.01
N LYS A 726 -1.79 25.73 2.22
CA LYS A 726 -2.78 26.44 1.38
C LYS A 726 -2.07 27.01 0.15
N LEU A 727 -2.41 26.53 -1.05
CA LEU A 727 -1.86 26.98 -2.33
C LEU A 727 -2.88 27.76 -3.16
#